data_182714af930a424d9ebb64e93be5ab12
#
_entry.id   182714af930a424d9ebb64e93be5ab12
#
_cell.length_a   1.000
_cell.length_b   1.000
_cell.length_c   1.000
_cell.angle_alpha   90.00
_cell.angle_beta   90.00
_cell.angle_gamma   90.00
#
_symmetry.space_group_name_H-M   'P 1'
#
loop_
_entity.id
_entity.type
_entity.pdbx_description
1 polymer ?
#
loop_
_entity_poly.entity_id
_entity_poly.type
_entity_poly.pdbx_seq_one_letter_code
_entity_poly.pdbx_strand_id
1 'polypeptide(L)'
;MKRKLTAVFLAAFLILGNTAGVLAADSSDQTVPQAAGELVIYHTNDTHGYLSDGSVSIDQVAGLKDATPGSILVDAGDATQGLPLASLTKGSDVIQLMNLAGYDLMAAGNHEFDFGTRQFLTNVSQAGFPILAANVYQDGKLLLSGVQEGSSGCHTIIERNGFRIGFFGLTTTETAASANPDGIRGLEFADELETAQKEIDELEAEDVNAIIAVCHMGNTDAPCTSETLANALTGDYQDKVDVIIDGHSHTEENTLVNGILIAQTGSNMNAVGKLTLSFAGGETTASDQLLTAKDLAAMGVTAKEEVTRKLQEVENSHAALLEEELGQLETTLWGGNVGVISIARIVETNFGDLAADAMRDAAESFAAASGSAEDRNLPVIAVENAGGIRAGAANGSVTVGDLITAFPYSNTLYLKKVTPQILYQVMEVSASMLDGQDPETGMLLQSSNSGGFLQISGFTVEYNPDAEAGSRVTAITLDGQDAPLARNDSSTQLLMVSNNYIMSGGNDYTMLGSLEKYGEAGGELEVIQAYLEKCLADGTIASYARAQERILLRGSGYEPRDYTASIRITDEAGNPLPEKELSYRVDGGERVNGTTDADGYLKIQVSDGSHGIRLADTQTEVYVDNYAGIGIVEDDFRAFPTLTFLADGSCDPIPEEPSGTPTPSPTAAPTDTPAPTPSTEPSQPTPTAEPSGEPTAYPTSLPAQEPTVPPATAAPTITATPAASGTGNNSGQTSDSSADPADTGDDSYRSYPALLAASAGVMSLLVYMGCRQRRKNPDSRS
;
A
#
# COMPACT_ATOMS: atom_id res chain seq x y z
N MET A 1 54.29 -34.96 -33.32
CA MET A 1 54.76 -35.06 -34.71
C MET A 1 53.61 -34.62 -35.63
N LYS A 2 53.75 -33.42 -36.19
CA LYS A 2 53.64 -33.08 -37.64
C LYS A 2 52.35 -33.60 -38.30
N ARG A 3 51.48 -32.86 -38.99
CA ARG A 3 51.51 -31.61 -39.80
C ARG A 3 50.08 -31.44 -40.32
N LYS A 4 49.41 -30.31 -40.26
CA LYS A 4 49.35 -29.24 -41.29
C LYS A 4 48.85 -29.72 -42.66
N LEU A 5 47.80 -29.22 -43.22
CA LEU A 5 47.68 -28.13 -44.22
C LEU A 5 46.24 -28.19 -44.79
N THR A 6 45.45 -27.14 -44.75
CA THR A 6 45.40 -25.94 -45.59
C THR A 6 44.69 -26.12 -46.94
N ALA A 7 43.67 -25.36 -47.10
CA ALA A 7 43.30 -24.34 -48.13
C ALA A 7 42.38 -24.85 -49.27
N VAL A 8 41.40 -24.16 -49.65
CA VAL A 8 41.16 -22.86 -50.25
C VAL A 8 40.53 -22.92 -51.66
N PHE A 9 39.47 -22.13 -51.89
CA PHE A 9 38.91 -21.62 -53.16
C PHE A 9 38.16 -22.60 -54.13
N LEU A 10 37.07 -22.25 -54.79
CA LEU A 10 36.76 -21.08 -55.60
C LEU A 10 35.28 -21.09 -56.04
N ALA A 11 34.70 -19.95 -56.15
CA ALA A 11 33.40 -19.68 -56.77
C ALA A 11 33.48 -19.82 -58.30
N ALA A 12 32.37 -20.20 -58.93
CA ALA A 12 32.11 -19.81 -60.32
C ALA A 12 30.61 -19.80 -60.64
N PHE A 13 30.16 -18.67 -61.08
CA PHE A 13 28.92 -18.42 -61.83
C PHE A 13 28.79 -19.25 -63.07
N LEU A 14 27.55 -19.64 -63.45
CA LEU A 14 27.12 -19.57 -64.85
C LEU A 14 25.58 -19.68 -64.95
N ILE A 15 25.01 -18.72 -65.67
CA ILE A 15 23.64 -18.54 -66.13
C ILE A 15 23.42 -19.41 -67.39
N LEU A 16 22.22 -20.01 -67.53
CA LEU A 16 21.40 -19.98 -68.78
C LEU A 16 20.42 -21.16 -68.83
N GLY A 17 19.17 -20.83 -69.17
CA GLY A 17 18.36 -21.66 -70.05
C GLY A 17 16.99 -22.09 -69.59
N ASN A 18 15.98 -21.29 -69.94
CA ASN A 18 14.56 -21.62 -70.01
C ASN A 18 14.26 -22.96 -70.70
N THR A 19 13.34 -23.76 -70.09
CA THR A 19 12.26 -24.42 -70.85
C THR A 19 11.10 -24.73 -69.88
N ALA A 20 9.92 -24.30 -70.24
CA ALA A 20 8.67 -24.57 -69.58
C ALA A 20 8.31 -26.07 -69.59
N GLY A 21 7.97 -26.60 -68.44
CA GLY A 21 7.32 -27.90 -68.30
C GLY A 21 6.28 -27.77 -67.19
N VAL A 22 5.01 -27.66 -67.57
CA VAL A 22 3.88 -27.75 -66.67
C VAL A 22 3.78 -29.20 -66.18
N LEU A 23 4.10 -29.46 -64.92
CA LEU A 23 3.69 -30.66 -64.22
C LEU A 23 2.95 -30.21 -62.95
N ALA A 24 1.73 -30.72 -62.79
CA ALA A 24 0.92 -30.56 -61.63
C ALA A 24 1.74 -30.88 -60.36
N ALA A 25 1.93 -29.88 -59.52
CA ALA A 25 2.52 -30.13 -58.19
C ALA A 25 1.38 -30.52 -57.26
N ASP A 26 1.54 -31.73 -56.73
CA ASP A 26 0.90 -32.21 -55.52
C ASP A 26 1.08 -31.12 -54.44
N SER A 27 0.00 -30.70 -53.78
CA SER A 27 0.08 -29.89 -52.59
C SER A 27 0.58 -30.74 -51.43
N SER A 28 1.91 -30.94 -51.37
CA SER A 28 2.53 -31.35 -50.11
C SER A 28 2.64 -30.13 -49.21
N ASP A 29 2.01 -30.25 -48.10
CA ASP A 29 2.10 -29.43 -46.90
C ASP A 29 3.60 -29.10 -46.62
N GLN A 30 4.03 -27.90 -47.05
CA GLN A 30 5.34 -27.39 -46.71
C GLN A 30 5.12 -26.63 -45.36
N THR A 31 5.20 -27.39 -44.25
CA THR A 31 5.45 -26.76 -42.95
C THR A 31 6.70 -25.89 -43.10
N VAL A 32 6.50 -24.57 -43.03
CA VAL A 32 7.62 -23.63 -42.92
C VAL A 32 8.39 -24.05 -41.67
N PRO A 33 9.72 -24.26 -41.74
CA PRO A 33 10.47 -24.62 -40.54
C PRO A 33 10.27 -23.51 -39.51
N GLN A 34 9.65 -23.84 -38.42
CA GLN A 34 9.48 -22.90 -37.32
C GLN A 34 10.88 -22.46 -36.85
N ALA A 35 11.09 -21.15 -36.67
CA ALA A 35 12.37 -20.61 -36.26
C ALA A 35 12.81 -21.25 -34.94
N ALA A 36 14.06 -21.71 -34.87
CA ALA A 36 14.64 -22.17 -33.60
C ALA A 36 15.45 -21.02 -33.00
N GLY A 37 15.32 -20.78 -31.71
CA GLY A 37 16.05 -19.71 -31.03
C GLY A 37 15.54 -19.42 -29.62
N GLU A 38 16.04 -18.35 -29.03
CA GLU A 38 15.65 -17.91 -27.70
C GLU A 38 15.15 -16.47 -27.76
N LEU A 39 14.18 -16.17 -26.88
CA LEU A 39 13.67 -14.83 -26.66
C LEU A 39 13.69 -14.54 -25.15
N VAL A 40 14.23 -13.38 -24.77
CA VAL A 40 14.24 -12.92 -23.37
C VAL A 40 13.12 -11.92 -23.16
N ILE A 41 12.38 -12.12 -22.08
CA ILE A 41 11.36 -11.20 -21.59
C ILE A 41 11.77 -10.81 -20.18
N TYR A 42 11.93 -9.51 -19.91
CA TYR A 42 12.08 -8.99 -18.57
C TYR A 42 10.71 -8.61 -18.02
N HIS A 43 10.50 -8.82 -16.72
CA HIS A 43 9.23 -8.45 -16.12
C HIS A 43 9.39 -7.86 -14.72
N THR A 44 8.44 -6.99 -14.38
CA THR A 44 8.24 -6.37 -13.08
C THR A 44 6.77 -6.49 -12.68
N ASN A 45 6.47 -6.34 -11.42
CA ASN A 45 5.11 -6.29 -10.86
C ASN A 45 5.15 -5.55 -9.52
N ASP A 46 4.00 -5.01 -9.07
CA ASP A 46 3.82 -4.41 -7.75
C ASP A 46 4.93 -3.41 -7.39
N THR A 47 5.23 -2.53 -8.36
CA THR A 47 6.34 -1.58 -8.17
C THR A 47 5.97 -0.45 -7.20
N HIS A 48 4.68 -0.10 -7.06
CA HIS A 48 4.14 0.84 -6.07
C HIS A 48 4.93 2.15 -5.94
N GLY A 49 5.45 2.66 -7.07
CA GLY A 49 6.24 3.88 -7.07
C GLY A 49 7.67 3.74 -6.57
N TYR A 50 8.16 2.55 -6.20
CA TYR A 50 9.55 2.29 -5.77
C TYR A 50 10.54 2.34 -6.94
N LEU A 51 10.41 3.31 -7.83
CA LEU A 51 11.19 3.38 -9.07
C LEU A 51 12.64 3.84 -8.86
N SER A 52 12.94 4.50 -7.73
CA SER A 52 14.29 4.89 -7.30
C SER A 52 14.69 4.25 -5.97
N ASP A 53 13.71 4.00 -5.08
CA ASP A 53 13.93 3.58 -3.69
C ASP A 53 13.96 2.05 -3.52
N GLY A 54 13.64 1.29 -4.58
CA GLY A 54 13.78 -0.15 -4.61
C GLY A 54 15.25 -0.61 -4.65
N SER A 55 15.48 -1.90 -4.47
CA SER A 55 16.82 -2.49 -4.63
C SER A 55 17.33 -2.35 -6.07
N VAL A 56 16.41 -2.44 -7.04
CA VAL A 56 16.65 -2.18 -8.47
C VAL A 56 15.89 -0.93 -8.86
N SER A 57 16.53 0.01 -9.55
CA SER A 57 15.87 1.23 -10.03
C SER A 57 15.38 1.08 -11.48
N ILE A 58 14.38 1.86 -11.87
CA ILE A 58 13.79 1.79 -13.21
C ILE A 58 14.80 2.12 -14.32
N ASP A 59 15.79 2.98 -14.04
CA ASP A 59 16.86 3.30 -14.99
C ASP A 59 17.84 2.13 -15.19
N GLN A 60 18.04 1.28 -14.18
CA GLN A 60 18.77 0.01 -14.30
C GLN A 60 17.98 -1.01 -15.11
N VAL A 61 16.65 -1.11 -14.93
CA VAL A 61 15.77 -1.96 -15.75
C VAL A 61 15.87 -1.54 -17.22
N ALA A 62 15.80 -0.23 -17.47
CA ALA A 62 15.97 0.32 -18.82
C ALA A 62 17.36 -0.01 -19.42
N GLY A 63 18.42 0.10 -18.62
CA GLY A 63 19.77 -0.27 -19.00
C GLY A 63 19.93 -1.75 -19.28
N LEU A 64 19.27 -2.62 -18.52
CA LEU A 64 19.22 -4.06 -18.72
C LEU A 64 18.57 -4.40 -20.06
N LYS A 65 17.45 -3.78 -20.39
CA LYS A 65 16.77 -3.92 -21.67
C LYS A 65 17.64 -3.47 -22.82
N ASP A 66 18.29 -2.31 -22.72
CA ASP A 66 19.20 -1.79 -23.75
C ASP A 66 20.42 -2.70 -23.96
N ALA A 67 20.90 -3.37 -22.89
CA ALA A 67 21.98 -4.35 -22.96
C ALA A 67 21.58 -5.68 -23.64
N THR A 68 20.26 -5.94 -23.82
CA THR A 68 19.71 -7.15 -24.40
C THR A 68 18.82 -6.81 -25.62
N PRO A 69 19.42 -6.45 -26.77
CA PRO A 69 18.65 -6.07 -27.95
C PRO A 69 17.67 -7.17 -28.39
N GLY A 70 16.42 -6.80 -28.62
CA GLY A 70 15.36 -7.73 -29.00
C GLY A 70 14.65 -8.37 -27.81
N SER A 71 14.97 -8.02 -26.56
CA SER A 71 14.17 -8.39 -25.40
C SER A 71 12.83 -7.63 -25.37
N ILE A 72 11.88 -8.18 -24.63
CA ILE A 72 10.58 -7.57 -24.30
C ILE A 72 10.62 -7.19 -22.82
N LEU A 73 9.95 -6.10 -22.43
CA LEU A 73 9.82 -5.67 -21.03
C LEU A 73 8.34 -5.50 -20.69
N VAL A 74 7.89 -6.21 -19.66
CA VAL A 74 6.48 -6.35 -19.26
C VAL A 74 6.31 -5.90 -17.81
N ASP A 75 5.16 -5.34 -17.49
CA ASP A 75 4.73 -5.09 -16.10
C ASP A 75 3.41 -5.81 -15.82
N ALA A 76 3.30 -6.46 -14.67
CA ALA A 76 2.10 -7.20 -14.28
C ALA A 76 1.19 -6.43 -13.31
N GLY A 77 1.25 -5.10 -13.34
CA GLY A 77 0.29 -4.23 -12.63
C GLY A 77 0.78 -3.70 -11.28
N ASP A 78 -0.04 -2.84 -10.70
CA ASP A 78 0.21 -2.11 -9.45
C ASP A 78 1.47 -1.22 -9.50
N ALA A 79 1.59 -0.47 -10.59
CA ALA A 79 2.69 0.46 -10.79
C ALA A 79 2.35 1.89 -10.38
N THR A 80 1.08 2.33 -10.56
CA THR A 80 0.71 3.75 -10.57
C THR A 80 0.27 4.31 -9.22
N GLN A 81 0.24 3.51 -8.17
CA GLN A 81 -0.10 3.89 -6.79
C GLN A 81 0.99 3.43 -5.82
N GLY A 82 1.14 4.08 -4.68
CA GLY A 82 2.09 3.71 -3.63
C GLY A 82 2.88 4.92 -3.13
N LEU A 83 4.22 4.88 -3.22
CA LEU A 83 5.09 5.97 -2.77
C LEU A 83 4.70 7.33 -3.38
N PRO A 84 5.11 8.44 -2.75
CA PRO A 84 4.83 9.80 -3.24
C PRO A 84 5.14 10.03 -4.71
N LEU A 85 6.16 9.36 -5.25
CA LEU A 85 6.51 9.44 -6.67
C LEU A 85 5.32 9.03 -7.57
N ALA A 86 4.57 8.03 -7.18
CA ALA A 86 3.36 7.58 -7.90
C ALA A 86 2.13 8.42 -7.51
N SER A 87 1.91 8.62 -6.20
CA SER A 87 0.64 9.14 -5.68
C SER A 87 0.44 10.63 -5.97
N LEU A 88 1.47 11.48 -5.89
CA LEU A 88 1.37 12.91 -6.10
C LEU A 88 0.85 13.30 -7.50
N THR A 89 1.19 12.52 -8.51
CA THR A 89 0.71 12.75 -9.89
C THR A 89 -0.30 11.71 -10.35
N LYS A 90 -0.82 10.91 -9.39
CA LYS A 90 -1.83 9.87 -9.64
C LYS A 90 -1.39 8.92 -10.77
N GLY A 91 -0.12 8.51 -10.72
CA GLY A 91 0.50 7.59 -11.66
C GLY A 91 1.06 8.22 -12.94
N SER A 92 0.78 9.49 -13.26
CA SER A 92 1.22 10.07 -14.53
C SER A 92 2.75 10.10 -14.70
N ASP A 93 3.51 10.38 -13.65
CA ASP A 93 4.98 10.37 -13.72
C ASP A 93 5.57 8.97 -13.83
N VAL A 94 4.91 7.98 -13.20
CA VAL A 94 5.26 6.56 -13.36
C VAL A 94 5.14 6.15 -14.83
N ILE A 95 4.02 6.45 -15.48
CA ILE A 95 3.81 6.15 -16.90
C ILE A 95 4.87 6.83 -17.78
N GLN A 96 5.25 8.08 -17.49
CA GLN A 96 6.30 8.76 -18.25
C GLN A 96 7.66 8.05 -18.09
N LEU A 97 8.01 7.62 -16.88
CA LEU A 97 9.23 6.87 -16.61
C LEU A 97 9.23 5.50 -17.29
N MET A 98 8.11 4.77 -17.25
CA MET A 98 7.94 3.49 -17.94
C MET A 98 8.06 3.64 -19.47
N ASN A 99 7.52 4.73 -20.05
CA ASN A 99 7.70 5.07 -21.46
C ASN A 99 9.19 5.22 -21.82
N LEU A 100 9.96 5.95 -21.02
CA LEU A 100 11.39 6.17 -21.23
C LEU A 100 12.23 4.91 -20.96
N ALA A 101 11.82 4.11 -19.99
CA ALA A 101 12.44 2.81 -19.70
C ALA A 101 12.24 1.82 -20.86
N GLY A 102 11.16 2.00 -21.63
CA GLY A 102 10.86 1.25 -22.82
C GLY A 102 10.05 -0.01 -22.52
N TYR A 103 9.09 0.06 -21.60
CA TYR A 103 8.13 -1.03 -21.44
C TYR A 103 7.42 -1.30 -22.75
N ASP A 104 7.15 -2.58 -23.05
CA ASP A 104 6.48 -3.02 -24.26
C ASP A 104 4.99 -3.28 -24.02
N LEU A 105 4.59 -3.62 -22.81
CA LEU A 105 3.19 -3.74 -22.36
C LEU A 105 3.08 -3.78 -20.83
N MET A 106 1.86 -3.60 -20.32
CA MET A 106 1.49 -3.72 -18.91
C MET A 106 0.11 -4.34 -18.79
N ALA A 107 -0.14 -5.17 -17.76
CA ALA A 107 -1.50 -5.49 -17.31
C ALA A 107 -1.96 -4.48 -16.26
N ALA A 108 -3.26 -4.22 -16.15
CA ALA A 108 -3.79 -3.41 -15.07
C ALA A 108 -3.92 -4.24 -13.79
N GLY A 109 -3.39 -3.76 -12.68
CA GLY A 109 -3.65 -4.27 -11.35
C GLY A 109 -4.86 -3.61 -10.69
N ASN A 110 -5.14 -3.92 -9.43
CA ASN A 110 -6.25 -3.31 -8.70
C ASN A 110 -5.94 -1.86 -8.29
N HIS A 111 -4.70 -1.54 -7.97
CA HIS A 111 -4.29 -0.19 -7.59
C HIS A 111 -4.22 0.81 -8.75
N GLU A 112 -4.27 0.39 -9.99
CA GLU A 112 -4.47 1.29 -11.12
C GLU A 112 -5.81 2.03 -11.05
N PHE A 113 -6.80 1.52 -10.32
CA PHE A 113 -8.13 2.11 -10.16
C PHE A 113 -8.28 3.02 -8.94
N ASP A 114 -7.30 3.10 -8.04
CA ASP A 114 -7.40 3.86 -6.79
C ASP A 114 -7.69 5.35 -6.99
N PHE A 115 -7.10 5.97 -8.02
CA PHE A 115 -7.37 7.36 -8.39
C PHE A 115 -8.61 7.52 -9.29
N GLY A 116 -9.41 6.46 -9.44
CA GLY A 116 -10.63 6.39 -10.20
C GLY A 116 -10.44 6.12 -11.69
N THR A 117 -11.48 5.54 -12.29
CA THR A 117 -11.51 5.12 -13.71
C THR A 117 -11.07 6.22 -14.67
N ARG A 118 -11.45 7.48 -14.44
CA ARG A 118 -11.04 8.58 -15.29
C ARG A 118 -9.54 8.82 -15.29
N GLN A 119 -8.90 8.74 -14.12
CA GLN A 119 -7.46 8.91 -14.03
C GLN A 119 -6.74 7.71 -14.64
N PHE A 120 -7.21 6.49 -14.38
CA PHE A 120 -6.69 5.29 -15.06
C PHE A 120 -6.72 5.43 -16.58
N LEU A 121 -7.86 5.81 -17.19
CA LEU A 121 -7.94 6.05 -18.63
C LEU A 121 -7.02 7.18 -19.11
N THR A 122 -6.75 8.19 -18.29
CA THR A 122 -5.76 9.22 -18.58
C THR A 122 -4.36 8.63 -18.63
N ASN A 123 -3.97 7.82 -17.65
CA ASN A 123 -2.69 7.13 -17.61
C ASN A 123 -2.52 6.18 -18.81
N VAL A 124 -3.57 5.39 -19.13
CA VAL A 124 -3.60 4.53 -20.33
C VAL A 124 -3.35 5.36 -21.60
N SER A 125 -4.00 6.51 -21.75
CA SER A 125 -3.82 7.37 -22.94
C SER A 125 -2.42 7.98 -23.06
N GLN A 126 -1.69 8.10 -21.97
CA GLN A 126 -0.31 8.63 -21.90
C GLN A 126 0.75 7.54 -22.08
N ALA A 127 0.40 6.28 -21.89
CA ALA A 127 1.31 5.16 -22.08
C ALA A 127 1.66 5.00 -23.56
N GLY A 128 2.95 4.88 -23.84
CA GLY A 128 3.49 4.60 -25.17
C GLY A 128 3.52 3.10 -25.50
N PHE A 129 2.94 2.28 -24.64
CA PHE A 129 2.84 0.82 -24.72
C PHE A 129 1.41 0.39 -24.39
N PRO A 130 0.90 -0.75 -24.88
CA PRO A 130 -0.42 -1.25 -24.53
C PRO A 130 -0.56 -1.50 -23.03
N ILE A 131 -1.65 -1.02 -22.44
CA ILE A 131 -2.12 -1.48 -21.11
C ILE A 131 -3.31 -2.39 -21.38
N LEU A 132 -3.30 -3.58 -20.74
CA LEU A 132 -4.24 -4.66 -21.01
C LEU A 132 -5.09 -4.96 -19.76
N ALA A 133 -6.42 -5.12 -19.97
CA ALA A 133 -7.40 -5.51 -18.95
C ALA A 133 -8.60 -6.16 -19.66
N ALA A 134 -8.42 -7.40 -20.11
CA ALA A 134 -9.38 -8.07 -21.01
C ALA A 134 -10.73 -8.38 -20.33
N ASN A 135 -10.74 -8.45 -19.00
CA ASN A 135 -11.94 -8.77 -18.21
C ASN A 135 -12.60 -7.54 -17.56
N VAL A 136 -12.17 -6.30 -17.89
CA VAL A 136 -12.76 -5.10 -17.28
C VAL A 136 -13.70 -4.39 -18.26
N TYR A 137 -14.96 -4.22 -17.86
CA TYR A 137 -16.02 -3.66 -18.69
C TYR A 137 -16.67 -2.43 -18.03
N GLN A 138 -17.21 -1.54 -18.86
CA GLN A 138 -18.09 -0.44 -18.45
C GLN A 138 -19.30 -0.39 -19.40
N ASP A 139 -20.52 -0.41 -18.83
CA ASP A 139 -21.75 -0.43 -19.62
C ASP A 139 -21.81 -1.56 -20.68
N GLY A 140 -21.25 -2.74 -20.33
CA GLY A 140 -21.19 -3.93 -21.20
C GLY A 140 -20.21 -3.81 -22.37
N LYS A 141 -19.27 -2.85 -22.32
CA LYS A 141 -18.20 -2.68 -23.30
C LYS A 141 -16.85 -2.78 -22.61
N LEU A 142 -15.89 -3.38 -23.28
CA LEU A 142 -14.53 -3.42 -22.79
C LEU A 142 -14.03 -2.01 -22.48
N LEU A 143 -13.53 -1.78 -21.25
CA LEU A 143 -13.14 -0.48 -20.73
C LEU A 143 -12.07 0.21 -21.60
N LEU A 144 -11.05 -0.55 -22.02
CA LEU A 144 -9.90 -0.01 -22.73
C LEU A 144 -10.07 0.06 -24.24
N SER A 145 -11.20 -0.44 -24.78
CA SER A 145 -11.45 -0.46 -26.24
C SER A 145 -11.45 0.94 -26.83
N GLY A 146 -10.48 1.21 -27.72
CA GLY A 146 -10.35 2.49 -28.42
C GLY A 146 -9.78 3.64 -27.58
N VAL A 147 -9.22 3.37 -26.40
CA VAL A 147 -8.51 4.35 -25.58
C VAL A 147 -7.11 4.63 -26.15
N GLN A 148 -6.40 3.58 -26.54
CA GLN A 148 -5.11 3.69 -27.23
C GLN A 148 -5.24 3.34 -28.70
N GLU A 149 -4.57 4.09 -29.58
CA GLU A 149 -4.56 3.83 -31.01
C GLU A 149 -3.82 2.50 -31.29
N GLY A 150 -4.49 1.57 -31.95
CA GLY A 150 -3.94 0.28 -32.32
C GLY A 150 -3.94 -0.80 -31.23
N SER A 151 -4.47 -0.50 -30.03
CA SER A 151 -4.65 -1.50 -28.96
C SER A 151 -6.11 -1.91 -28.84
N SER A 152 -6.35 -3.21 -28.64
CA SER A 152 -7.68 -3.73 -28.27
C SER A 152 -8.00 -3.50 -26.79
N GLY A 153 -6.95 -3.36 -25.95
CA GLY A 153 -7.05 -3.35 -24.50
C GLY A 153 -7.21 -4.76 -23.88
N CYS A 154 -7.33 -5.81 -24.70
CA CYS A 154 -7.44 -7.19 -24.23
C CYS A 154 -6.11 -7.91 -24.36
N HIS A 155 -5.60 -7.97 -25.58
CA HIS A 155 -4.37 -8.65 -25.96
C HIS A 155 -3.55 -7.81 -26.96
N THR A 156 -2.30 -8.20 -27.12
CA THR A 156 -1.39 -7.65 -28.13
C THR A 156 -0.43 -8.75 -28.63
N ILE A 157 0.06 -8.59 -29.85
CA ILE A 157 1.06 -9.48 -30.42
C ILE A 157 2.34 -8.69 -30.64
N ILE A 158 3.44 -9.16 -30.06
CA ILE A 158 4.75 -8.56 -30.21
C ILE A 158 5.62 -9.47 -31.07
N GLU A 159 6.13 -8.95 -32.18
CA GLU A 159 7.08 -9.65 -33.03
C GLU A 159 8.52 -9.25 -32.66
N ARG A 160 9.32 -10.22 -32.23
CA ARG A 160 10.73 -10.04 -31.83
C ARG A 160 11.56 -11.22 -32.29
N ASN A 161 12.72 -10.95 -32.87
CA ASN A 161 13.68 -11.97 -33.31
C ASN A 161 13.10 -13.04 -34.25
N GLY A 162 11.99 -12.71 -34.94
CA GLY A 162 11.28 -13.63 -35.84
C GLY A 162 10.25 -14.52 -35.12
N PHE A 163 9.97 -14.27 -33.85
CA PHE A 163 8.92 -14.93 -33.08
C PHE A 163 7.73 -13.95 -32.86
N ARG A 164 6.52 -14.47 -32.95
CA ARG A 164 5.26 -13.76 -32.65
C ARG A 164 4.76 -14.26 -31.32
N ILE A 165 4.76 -13.40 -30.32
CA ILE A 165 4.31 -13.71 -28.96
C ILE A 165 2.99 -13.00 -28.70
N GLY A 166 1.95 -13.77 -28.38
CA GLY A 166 0.67 -13.26 -27.96
C GLY A 166 0.66 -12.99 -26.45
N PHE A 167 0.20 -11.82 -26.05
CA PHE A 167 0.01 -11.44 -24.65
C PHE A 167 -1.44 -11.04 -24.43
N PHE A 168 -2.07 -11.50 -23.36
CA PHE A 168 -3.35 -10.96 -22.89
C PHE A 168 -3.25 -10.57 -21.42
N GLY A 169 -4.07 -9.58 -20.99
CA GLY A 169 -4.04 -9.05 -19.63
C GLY A 169 -5.28 -9.38 -18.82
N LEU A 170 -5.11 -9.80 -17.56
CA LEU A 170 -6.20 -10.04 -16.62
C LEU A 170 -5.98 -9.27 -15.32
N THR A 171 -7.05 -8.62 -14.85
CA THR A 171 -7.12 -7.96 -13.53
C THR A 171 -7.95 -8.83 -12.59
N THR A 172 -7.53 -9.00 -11.35
CA THR A 172 -8.29 -9.78 -10.36
C THR A 172 -9.71 -9.25 -10.19
N THR A 173 -10.70 -10.13 -10.10
CA THR A 173 -12.09 -9.77 -9.75
C THR A 173 -12.21 -9.23 -8.34
N GLU A 174 -11.23 -9.47 -7.46
CA GLU A 174 -11.14 -8.86 -6.13
C GLU A 174 -11.12 -7.33 -6.19
N THR A 175 -10.67 -6.72 -7.28
CA THR A 175 -10.66 -5.27 -7.51
C THR A 175 -12.03 -4.64 -7.22
N ALA A 176 -13.13 -5.36 -7.47
CA ALA A 176 -14.48 -4.90 -7.14
C ALA A 176 -14.71 -4.65 -5.63
N ALA A 177 -13.89 -5.28 -4.76
CA ALA A 177 -13.97 -5.15 -3.31
C ALA A 177 -12.79 -4.40 -2.71
N SER A 178 -11.62 -4.38 -3.38
CA SER A 178 -10.38 -3.80 -2.87
C SER A 178 -10.10 -2.38 -3.37
N ALA A 179 -10.62 -1.97 -4.54
CA ALA A 179 -10.45 -0.61 -5.05
C ALA A 179 -11.49 0.37 -4.48
N ASN A 180 -11.22 1.67 -4.59
CA ASN A 180 -12.15 2.72 -4.19
C ASN A 180 -13.50 2.60 -4.91
N PRO A 181 -14.63 2.34 -4.21
CA PRO A 181 -15.94 2.09 -4.85
C PRO A 181 -16.45 3.23 -5.74
N ASP A 182 -16.12 4.48 -5.42
CA ASP A 182 -16.48 5.63 -6.28
C ASP A 182 -15.61 5.69 -7.52
N GLY A 183 -14.36 5.24 -7.41
CA GLY A 183 -13.41 5.17 -8.51
C GLY A 183 -13.77 4.13 -9.57
N ILE A 184 -14.39 3.02 -9.16
CA ILE A 184 -14.76 1.89 -10.02
C ILE A 184 -16.27 1.82 -10.32
N ARG A 185 -17.03 2.87 -9.98
CA ARG A 185 -18.49 2.88 -10.16
C ARG A 185 -18.89 2.61 -11.61
N GLY A 186 -19.68 1.54 -11.80
CA GLY A 186 -20.17 1.10 -13.10
C GLY A 186 -19.17 0.26 -13.89
N LEU A 187 -18.05 -0.12 -13.27
CA LEU A 187 -17.18 -1.16 -13.79
C LEU A 187 -17.72 -2.55 -13.43
N GLU A 188 -17.43 -3.51 -14.29
CA GLU A 188 -17.68 -4.92 -14.13
C GLU A 188 -16.37 -5.67 -14.39
N PHE A 189 -15.94 -6.47 -13.44
CA PHE A 189 -14.80 -7.36 -13.54
C PHE A 189 -15.31 -8.75 -13.84
N ALA A 190 -15.14 -9.19 -15.09
CA ALA A 190 -15.65 -10.47 -15.57
C ALA A 190 -14.75 -11.63 -15.13
N ASP A 191 -15.31 -12.85 -15.16
CA ASP A 191 -14.61 -14.08 -14.81
C ASP A 191 -13.29 -14.27 -15.59
N GLU A 192 -12.21 -14.52 -14.87
CA GLU A 192 -10.85 -14.60 -15.40
C GLU A 192 -10.69 -15.82 -16.32
N LEU A 193 -11.27 -16.96 -15.97
CA LEU A 193 -11.17 -18.19 -16.78
C LEU A 193 -11.92 -18.06 -18.09
N GLU A 194 -13.18 -17.58 -18.07
CA GLU A 194 -13.98 -17.38 -19.28
C GLU A 194 -13.30 -16.37 -20.22
N THR A 195 -12.69 -15.32 -19.65
CA THR A 195 -11.95 -14.31 -20.41
C THR A 195 -10.67 -14.88 -20.98
N ALA A 196 -9.88 -15.60 -20.18
CA ALA A 196 -8.65 -16.26 -20.65
C ALA A 196 -8.91 -17.20 -21.84
N GLN A 197 -9.96 -18.03 -21.75
CA GLN A 197 -10.33 -18.95 -22.83
C GLN A 197 -10.63 -18.21 -24.14
N LYS A 198 -11.36 -17.10 -24.04
CA LYS A 198 -11.66 -16.26 -25.20
C LYS A 198 -10.41 -15.65 -25.83
N GLU A 199 -9.53 -15.08 -25.03
CA GLU A 199 -8.30 -14.44 -25.52
C GLU A 199 -7.30 -15.47 -26.11
N ILE A 200 -7.27 -16.69 -25.55
CA ILE A 200 -6.50 -17.82 -26.11
C ILE A 200 -7.01 -18.16 -27.51
N ASP A 201 -8.34 -18.32 -27.69
CA ASP A 201 -8.94 -18.63 -28.99
C ASP A 201 -8.63 -17.54 -30.05
N GLU A 202 -8.66 -16.26 -29.64
CA GLU A 202 -8.32 -15.13 -30.52
C GLU A 202 -6.84 -15.14 -30.92
N LEU A 203 -5.91 -15.38 -29.96
CA LEU A 203 -4.47 -15.42 -30.20
C LEU A 203 -4.03 -16.66 -31.02
N GLU A 204 -4.64 -17.82 -30.81
CA GLU A 204 -4.40 -19.00 -31.64
C GLU A 204 -4.79 -18.77 -33.11
N ALA A 205 -5.90 -18.02 -33.33
CA ALA A 205 -6.33 -17.67 -34.69
C ALA A 205 -5.34 -16.74 -35.43
N GLU A 206 -4.46 -16.05 -34.70
CA GLU A 206 -3.41 -15.15 -35.20
C GLU A 206 -2.06 -15.85 -35.48
N ASP A 207 -1.96 -17.18 -35.27
CA ASP A 207 -0.78 -18.00 -35.51
C ASP A 207 0.47 -17.49 -34.77
N VAL A 208 0.35 -17.35 -33.43
CA VAL A 208 1.44 -16.96 -32.54
C VAL A 208 2.34 -18.17 -32.19
N ASN A 209 3.59 -17.90 -31.80
CA ASN A 209 4.56 -18.94 -31.41
C ASN A 209 4.46 -19.32 -29.94
N ALA A 210 4.00 -18.41 -29.09
CA ALA A 210 3.74 -18.62 -27.68
C ALA A 210 2.62 -17.67 -27.21
N ILE A 211 1.91 -18.09 -26.16
CA ILE A 211 0.88 -17.26 -25.48
C ILE A 211 1.30 -17.04 -24.03
N ILE A 212 1.34 -15.79 -23.62
CA ILE A 212 1.66 -15.38 -22.26
C ILE A 212 0.46 -14.62 -21.68
N ALA A 213 -0.05 -15.08 -20.55
CA ALA A 213 -0.98 -14.32 -19.73
C ALA A 213 -0.19 -13.36 -18.83
N VAL A 214 -0.52 -12.08 -18.85
CA VAL A 214 0.00 -11.10 -17.92
C VAL A 214 -1.12 -10.78 -16.97
N CYS A 215 -1.01 -11.32 -15.76
CA CYS A 215 -2.09 -11.32 -14.78
C CYS A 215 -1.74 -10.44 -13.58
N HIS A 216 -2.76 -9.95 -12.92
CA HIS A 216 -2.63 -9.38 -11.60
C HIS A 216 -3.67 -10.06 -10.70
N MET A 217 -3.34 -11.30 -10.25
CA MET A 217 -4.28 -12.21 -9.59
C MET A 217 -3.70 -12.81 -8.31
N GLY A 218 -2.39 -12.91 -8.21
CA GLY A 218 -1.69 -13.45 -7.05
C GLY A 218 -1.84 -14.96 -6.85
N ASN A 219 -1.26 -15.44 -5.75
CA ASN A 219 -1.24 -16.86 -5.37
C ASN A 219 -1.91 -17.17 -4.02
N THR A 220 -2.45 -16.16 -3.33
CA THR A 220 -3.12 -16.29 -2.02
C THR A 220 -4.43 -15.51 -1.97
N ASP A 221 -5.41 -16.05 -1.27
CA ASP A 221 -6.67 -15.45 -0.82
C ASP A 221 -7.60 -14.81 -1.89
N ALA A 222 -7.18 -14.73 -3.15
CA ALA A 222 -8.02 -14.20 -4.23
C ALA A 222 -9.11 -15.20 -4.66
N PRO A 223 -10.26 -14.72 -5.17
CA PRO A 223 -11.31 -15.59 -5.70
C PRO A 223 -10.83 -16.53 -6.82
N CYS A 224 -9.91 -16.05 -7.65
CA CYS A 224 -9.20 -16.81 -8.67
C CYS A 224 -7.72 -16.45 -8.64
N THR A 225 -6.85 -17.35 -8.20
CA THR A 225 -5.39 -17.17 -8.25
C THR A 225 -4.83 -17.64 -9.59
N SER A 226 -3.61 -17.22 -9.94
CA SER A 226 -2.92 -17.68 -11.12
C SER A 226 -2.72 -19.19 -11.13
N GLU A 227 -2.51 -19.83 -9.96
CA GLU A 227 -2.47 -21.29 -9.84
C GLU A 227 -3.84 -21.91 -10.14
N THR A 228 -4.93 -21.31 -9.64
CA THR A 228 -6.30 -21.75 -9.94
C THR A 228 -6.61 -21.66 -11.43
N LEU A 229 -6.24 -20.57 -12.08
CA LEU A 229 -6.38 -20.36 -13.52
C LEU A 229 -5.59 -21.42 -14.30
N ALA A 230 -4.30 -21.62 -13.98
CA ALA A 230 -3.44 -22.60 -14.63
C ALA A 230 -4.01 -24.04 -14.51
N ASN A 231 -4.57 -24.39 -13.36
CA ASN A 231 -5.20 -25.70 -13.14
C ASN A 231 -6.54 -25.84 -13.86
N ALA A 232 -7.26 -24.74 -14.13
CA ALA A 232 -8.55 -24.75 -14.81
C ALA A 232 -8.43 -24.79 -16.34
N LEU A 233 -7.30 -24.37 -16.90
CA LEU A 233 -7.00 -24.45 -18.34
C LEU A 233 -6.74 -25.89 -18.78
N THR A 234 -7.82 -26.63 -19.04
CA THR A 234 -7.83 -28.05 -19.39
C THR A 234 -8.61 -28.32 -20.69
N GLY A 235 -8.59 -29.55 -21.19
CA GLY A 235 -9.33 -29.93 -22.40
C GLY A 235 -8.78 -29.22 -23.63
N ASP A 236 -9.59 -28.41 -24.30
CA ASP A 236 -9.21 -27.71 -25.53
C ASP A 236 -8.19 -26.60 -25.26
N TYR A 237 -8.05 -26.17 -24.00
CA TYR A 237 -7.10 -25.12 -23.55
C TYR A 237 -5.85 -25.68 -22.88
N GLN A 238 -5.71 -27.02 -22.79
CA GLN A 238 -4.52 -27.67 -22.27
C GLN A 238 -3.31 -27.34 -23.14
N ASP A 239 -2.19 -26.97 -22.50
CA ASP A 239 -0.92 -26.64 -23.16
C ASP A 239 -1.01 -25.46 -24.16
N LYS A 240 -1.99 -24.53 -23.99
CA LYS A 240 -2.15 -23.35 -24.84
C LYS A 240 -1.45 -22.11 -24.31
N VAL A 241 -1.36 -21.96 -23.01
CA VAL A 241 -0.60 -20.89 -22.34
C VAL A 241 0.74 -21.43 -21.91
N ASP A 242 1.82 -20.77 -22.31
CA ASP A 242 3.19 -21.17 -21.97
C ASP A 242 3.63 -20.62 -20.62
N VAL A 243 3.22 -19.37 -20.30
CA VAL A 243 3.63 -18.63 -19.09
C VAL A 243 2.51 -17.75 -18.59
N ILE A 244 2.41 -17.63 -17.27
CA ILE A 244 1.70 -16.58 -16.56
C ILE A 244 2.76 -15.70 -15.89
N ILE A 245 2.81 -14.39 -16.23
CA ILE A 245 3.55 -13.36 -15.49
C ILE A 245 2.53 -12.70 -14.57
N ASP A 246 2.74 -12.75 -13.26
CA ASP A 246 1.74 -12.37 -12.26
C ASP A 246 2.23 -11.26 -11.30
N GLY A 247 1.32 -10.74 -10.49
CA GLY A 247 1.51 -9.76 -9.42
C GLY A 247 0.53 -9.97 -8.28
N HIS A 248 0.18 -8.90 -7.53
CA HIS A 248 -0.85 -8.83 -6.50
C HIS A 248 -0.46 -9.37 -5.11
N SER A 249 0.09 -10.57 -5.03
CA SER A 249 0.44 -11.21 -3.74
C SER A 249 1.77 -10.77 -3.15
N HIS A 250 2.56 -9.95 -3.86
CA HIS A 250 3.88 -9.46 -3.45
C HIS A 250 4.89 -10.59 -3.14
N THR A 251 4.70 -11.78 -3.69
CA THR A 251 5.54 -12.95 -3.45
C THR A 251 6.52 -13.17 -4.58
N GLU A 252 7.70 -13.72 -4.29
CA GLU A 252 8.58 -14.25 -5.32
C GLU A 252 8.06 -15.62 -5.74
N GLU A 253 7.72 -15.79 -7.03
CA GLU A 253 7.20 -17.05 -7.54
C GLU A 253 7.91 -17.48 -8.80
N ASN A 254 8.18 -18.79 -8.89
CA ASN A 254 8.74 -19.47 -10.08
C ASN A 254 8.28 -20.93 -10.02
N THR A 255 6.99 -21.14 -10.31
CA THR A 255 6.31 -22.42 -10.08
C THR A 255 5.75 -22.97 -11.39
N LEU A 256 5.86 -24.27 -11.61
CA LEU A 256 5.27 -24.94 -12.76
C LEU A 256 3.96 -25.62 -12.36
N VAL A 257 2.84 -25.13 -12.88
CA VAL A 257 1.49 -25.63 -12.60
C VAL A 257 0.83 -26.07 -13.89
N ASN A 258 0.43 -27.34 -13.98
CA ASN A 258 -0.26 -27.91 -15.14
C ASN A 258 0.48 -27.66 -16.49
N GLY A 259 1.82 -27.58 -16.47
CA GLY A 259 2.64 -27.28 -17.64
C GLY A 259 2.89 -25.81 -17.90
N ILE A 260 2.22 -24.90 -17.19
CA ILE A 260 2.35 -23.44 -17.30
C ILE A 260 3.35 -22.94 -16.24
N LEU A 261 4.33 -22.15 -16.64
CA LEU A 261 5.25 -21.49 -15.72
C LEU A 261 4.57 -20.24 -15.18
N ILE A 262 4.42 -20.12 -13.84
CA ILE A 262 3.98 -18.92 -13.16
C ILE A 262 5.18 -18.20 -12.58
N ALA A 263 5.36 -16.91 -12.90
CA ALA A 263 6.49 -16.09 -12.49
C ALA A 263 6.05 -14.76 -11.89
N GLN A 264 6.60 -14.42 -10.71
CA GLN A 264 6.35 -13.16 -9.99
C GLN A 264 7.64 -12.69 -9.32
N THR A 265 7.90 -11.38 -9.24
CA THR A 265 9.18 -10.82 -8.77
C THR A 265 9.18 -10.34 -7.31
N GLY A 266 8.13 -10.63 -6.54
CA GLY A 266 7.89 -10.00 -5.26
C GLY A 266 7.24 -8.64 -5.46
N SER A 267 7.77 -7.59 -4.85
CA SER A 267 7.24 -6.23 -4.95
C SER A 267 8.34 -5.18 -4.80
N ASN A 268 7.96 -3.88 -4.92
CA ASN A 268 8.80 -2.73 -4.56
C ASN A 268 10.16 -2.70 -5.27
N MET A 269 10.23 -3.20 -6.49
CA MET A 269 11.47 -3.26 -7.29
C MET A 269 12.63 -3.95 -6.57
N ASN A 270 12.35 -4.99 -5.78
CA ASN A 270 13.40 -5.77 -5.11
C ASN A 270 14.21 -6.65 -6.08
N ALA A 271 13.60 -7.06 -7.17
CA ALA A 271 14.20 -7.82 -8.26
C ALA A 271 13.53 -7.52 -9.60
N VAL A 272 14.12 -7.97 -10.67
CA VAL A 272 13.55 -8.03 -12.04
C VAL A 272 13.55 -9.45 -12.51
N GLY A 273 12.44 -9.93 -13.03
CA GLY A 273 12.35 -11.26 -13.63
C GLY A 273 13.04 -11.30 -15.01
N LYS A 274 13.70 -12.40 -15.29
CA LYS A 274 14.29 -12.72 -16.60
C LYS A 274 13.71 -14.02 -17.09
N LEU A 275 12.62 -13.94 -17.82
CA LEU A 275 11.98 -15.06 -18.48
C LEU A 275 12.71 -15.34 -19.81
N THR A 276 13.07 -16.60 -20.05
CA THR A 276 13.65 -17.06 -21.30
C THR A 276 12.73 -18.09 -21.96
N LEU A 277 12.22 -17.75 -23.14
CA LEU A 277 11.51 -18.69 -24.01
C LEU A 277 12.48 -19.32 -24.97
N SER A 278 12.48 -20.64 -25.06
CA SER A 278 13.31 -21.40 -26.01
C SER A 278 12.41 -22.16 -26.99
N PHE A 279 12.60 -21.92 -28.27
CA PHE A 279 11.84 -22.52 -29.37
C PHE A 279 12.69 -23.56 -30.06
N ALA A 280 12.29 -24.83 -30.03
CA ALA A 280 13.00 -25.91 -30.66
C ALA A 280 12.08 -27.03 -31.12
N GLY A 281 12.15 -27.36 -32.42
CA GLY A 281 11.40 -28.51 -32.96
C GLY A 281 9.89 -28.38 -32.98
N GLY A 282 9.37 -27.19 -32.80
CA GLY A 282 7.94 -26.90 -32.70
C GLY A 282 7.40 -26.94 -31.24
N GLU A 283 8.29 -27.06 -30.27
CA GLU A 283 7.99 -27.00 -28.85
C GLU A 283 8.52 -25.68 -28.27
N THR A 284 7.76 -25.07 -27.35
CA THR A 284 8.18 -23.92 -26.55
C THR A 284 8.48 -24.38 -25.13
N THR A 285 9.58 -23.92 -24.56
CA THR A 285 9.89 -24.13 -23.14
C THR A 285 10.25 -22.80 -22.51
N ALA A 286 9.85 -22.62 -21.26
CA ALA A 286 10.05 -21.40 -20.50
C ALA A 286 10.90 -21.65 -19.24
N SER A 287 11.71 -20.69 -18.86
CA SER A 287 12.41 -20.66 -17.58
C SER A 287 12.52 -19.22 -17.10
N ASP A 288 12.34 -18.99 -15.82
CA ASP A 288 12.50 -17.67 -15.20
C ASP A 288 13.64 -17.64 -14.19
N GLN A 289 14.20 -16.44 -13.99
CA GLN A 289 15.24 -16.15 -13.02
C GLN A 289 15.06 -14.72 -12.48
N LEU A 290 15.02 -14.58 -11.17
CA LEU A 290 15.08 -13.26 -10.52
C LEU A 290 16.50 -12.68 -10.58
N LEU A 291 16.60 -11.43 -11.00
CA LEU A 291 17.82 -10.64 -11.05
C LEU A 291 17.76 -9.56 -9.98
N THR A 292 18.63 -9.65 -9.00
CA THR A 292 18.80 -8.64 -7.95
C THR A 292 19.74 -7.52 -8.41
N ALA A 293 19.81 -6.40 -7.69
CA ALA A 293 20.79 -5.34 -7.93
C ALA A 293 22.24 -5.87 -7.99
N LYS A 294 22.54 -6.87 -7.19
CA LYS A 294 23.85 -7.54 -7.19
C LYS A 294 24.12 -8.27 -8.50
N ASP A 295 23.10 -8.92 -9.06
CA ASP A 295 23.22 -9.62 -10.32
C ASP A 295 23.37 -8.66 -11.48
N LEU A 296 22.60 -7.55 -11.50
CA LEU A 296 22.75 -6.48 -12.49
C LEU A 296 24.15 -5.86 -12.45
N ALA A 297 24.68 -5.61 -11.26
CA ALA A 297 26.06 -5.12 -11.10
C ALA A 297 27.09 -6.14 -11.60
N ALA A 298 26.91 -7.44 -11.33
CA ALA A 298 27.79 -8.51 -11.81
C ALA A 298 27.74 -8.67 -13.33
N MET A 299 26.57 -8.41 -13.94
CA MET A 299 26.38 -8.39 -15.41
C MET A 299 26.96 -7.11 -16.05
N GLY A 300 27.33 -6.11 -15.26
CA GLY A 300 27.84 -4.82 -15.76
C GLY A 300 26.73 -3.95 -16.37
N VAL A 301 25.51 -4.10 -15.94
CA VAL A 301 24.38 -3.26 -16.35
C VAL A 301 24.64 -1.83 -15.89
N THR A 302 24.49 -0.87 -16.80
CA THR A 302 24.57 0.55 -16.50
C THR A 302 23.20 1.18 -16.64
N ALA A 303 22.83 2.03 -15.68
CA ALA A 303 21.57 2.77 -15.74
C ALA A 303 21.47 3.60 -17.04
N LYS A 304 20.26 3.71 -17.59
CA LYS A 304 19.99 4.49 -18.80
C LYS A 304 19.90 5.97 -18.42
N GLU A 305 20.89 6.77 -18.87
CA GLU A 305 21.06 8.17 -18.48
C GLU A 305 19.80 9.04 -18.69
N GLU A 306 19.02 8.77 -19.73
CA GLU A 306 17.79 9.51 -20.01
C GLU A 306 16.73 9.28 -18.92
N VAL A 307 16.59 8.02 -18.48
CA VAL A 307 15.66 7.64 -17.40
C VAL A 307 16.13 8.20 -16.07
N THR A 308 17.42 8.05 -15.74
CA THR A 308 18.03 8.65 -14.53
C THR A 308 17.75 10.15 -14.44
N ARG A 309 17.95 10.87 -15.55
CA ARG A 309 17.69 12.33 -15.57
C ARG A 309 16.21 12.65 -15.35
N LYS A 310 15.29 11.92 -16.00
CA LYS A 310 13.85 12.14 -15.81
C LYS A 310 13.40 11.78 -14.40
N LEU A 311 13.89 10.69 -13.84
CA LEU A 311 13.64 10.30 -12.46
C LEU A 311 14.04 11.42 -11.49
N GLN A 312 15.25 11.95 -11.64
CA GLN A 312 15.75 13.05 -10.82
C GLN A 312 14.95 14.35 -11.02
N GLU A 313 14.45 14.62 -12.24
CA GLU A 313 13.56 15.75 -12.51
C GLU A 313 12.23 15.62 -11.76
N VAL A 314 11.62 14.43 -11.76
CA VAL A 314 10.38 14.13 -11.04
C VAL A 314 10.59 14.28 -9.53
N GLU A 315 11.60 13.62 -8.97
CA GLU A 315 11.95 13.72 -7.55
C GLU A 315 12.15 15.18 -7.11
N ASN A 316 12.93 15.97 -7.88
CA ASN A 316 13.15 17.38 -7.57
C ASN A 316 11.86 18.23 -7.67
N SER A 317 10.94 17.89 -8.56
CA SER A 317 9.67 18.61 -8.69
C SER A 317 8.72 18.33 -7.52
N HIS A 318 8.80 17.13 -6.93
CA HIS A 318 8.00 16.73 -5.77
C HIS A 318 8.62 17.15 -4.43
N ALA A 319 9.96 17.25 -4.37
CA ALA A 319 10.69 17.51 -3.13
C ALA A 319 10.16 18.73 -2.34
N ALA A 320 9.84 19.82 -3.03
CA ALA A 320 9.36 21.04 -2.38
C ALA A 320 7.98 20.83 -1.70
N LEU A 321 7.12 19.99 -2.28
CA LEU A 321 5.81 19.68 -1.70
C LEU A 321 5.95 18.66 -0.56
N LEU A 322 6.77 17.65 -0.75
CA LEU A 322 6.98 16.61 0.26
C LEU A 322 7.72 17.14 1.50
N GLU A 323 8.66 18.10 1.29
CA GLU A 323 9.38 18.77 2.36
C GLU A 323 8.57 19.92 3.01
N GLU A 324 7.33 20.19 2.58
CA GLU A 324 6.47 21.18 3.24
C GLU A 324 6.22 20.76 4.68
N GLU A 325 6.74 21.57 5.62
CA GLU A 325 6.64 21.28 7.05
C GLU A 325 5.25 21.65 7.57
N LEU A 326 4.56 20.67 8.16
CA LEU A 326 3.27 20.85 8.82
C LEU A 326 3.45 21.35 10.26
N GLY A 327 4.57 21.02 10.91
CA GLY A 327 4.92 21.47 12.26
C GLY A 327 5.95 20.58 12.94
N GLN A 328 6.03 20.71 14.27
CA GLN A 328 6.98 19.97 15.09
C GLN A 328 6.24 19.03 16.05
N LEU A 329 6.60 17.75 16.00
CA LEU A 329 6.15 16.74 16.96
C LEU A 329 7.11 16.68 18.14
N GLU A 330 6.59 16.71 19.37
CA GLU A 330 7.39 16.50 20.57
C GLU A 330 7.64 15.01 20.83
N THR A 331 6.73 14.14 20.36
CA THR A 331 6.78 12.68 20.50
C THR A 331 6.51 12.01 19.17
N THR A 332 6.99 10.79 18.98
CA THR A 332 6.75 9.98 17.78
C THR A 332 5.27 9.57 17.72
N LEU A 333 4.66 9.69 16.53
CA LEU A 333 3.37 9.10 16.21
C LEU A 333 3.59 7.69 15.64
N TRP A 334 3.12 6.68 16.37
CA TRP A 334 3.37 5.28 16.08
C TRP A 334 2.43 4.73 15.02
N GLY A 335 2.98 4.19 13.95
CA GLY A 335 2.25 3.50 12.89
C GLY A 335 3.19 2.60 12.09
N GLY A 336 2.65 1.75 11.23
CA GLY A 336 3.45 0.85 10.41
C GLY A 336 4.25 -0.18 11.21
N ASN A 337 5.49 -0.44 10.80
CA ASN A 337 6.30 -1.51 11.35
C ASN A 337 7.29 -1.04 12.41
N VAL A 338 7.34 -1.76 13.53
CA VAL A 338 8.44 -1.71 14.50
C VAL A 338 9.21 -3.02 14.38
N GLY A 339 10.38 -2.98 13.79
CA GLY A 339 11.10 -4.19 13.40
C GLY A 339 10.30 -5.01 12.36
N VAL A 340 9.94 -6.23 12.74
CA VAL A 340 9.15 -7.16 11.90
C VAL A 340 7.64 -7.13 12.21
N ILE A 341 7.23 -6.34 13.20
CA ILE A 341 5.84 -6.29 13.68
C ILE A 341 5.17 -5.03 13.14
N SER A 342 4.03 -5.18 12.50
CA SER A 342 3.14 -4.07 12.16
C SER A 342 2.27 -3.74 13.38
N ILE A 343 2.71 -2.79 14.20
CA ILE A 343 2.12 -2.54 15.53
C ILE A 343 0.66 -2.11 15.46
N ALA A 344 0.29 -1.23 14.54
CA ALA A 344 -1.09 -0.78 14.39
C ALA A 344 -2.07 -1.93 14.11
N ARG A 345 -1.58 -3.09 13.65
CA ARG A 345 -2.39 -4.27 13.33
C ARG A 345 -2.69 -5.19 14.52
N ILE A 346 -2.08 -4.93 15.67
CA ILE A 346 -2.24 -5.78 16.86
C ILE A 346 -2.53 -5.01 18.14
N VAL A 347 -2.22 -3.69 18.17
CA VAL A 347 -2.43 -2.84 19.34
C VAL A 347 -2.97 -1.48 18.93
N GLU A 348 -3.53 -0.76 19.90
CA GLU A 348 -3.84 0.67 19.77
C GLU A 348 -2.56 1.47 19.62
N THR A 349 -2.56 2.46 18.73
CA THR A 349 -1.42 3.37 18.56
C THR A 349 -1.87 4.82 18.63
N ASN A 350 -1.01 5.70 19.12
CA ASN A 350 -1.32 7.13 19.21
C ASN A 350 -1.55 7.77 17.83
N PHE A 351 -0.95 7.26 16.75
CA PHE A 351 -1.24 7.73 15.39
C PHE A 351 -2.60 7.21 14.90
N GLY A 352 -2.96 5.98 15.25
CA GLY A 352 -4.28 5.42 15.00
C GLY A 352 -5.38 6.22 15.73
N ASP A 353 -5.12 6.59 16.98
CA ASP A 353 -6.01 7.47 17.76
C ASP A 353 -6.20 8.83 17.11
N LEU A 354 -5.11 9.46 16.67
CA LEU A 354 -5.15 10.76 15.98
C LEU A 354 -5.93 10.65 14.66
N ALA A 355 -5.71 9.63 13.87
CA ALA A 355 -6.41 9.41 12.60
C ALA A 355 -7.92 9.19 12.84
N ALA A 356 -8.29 8.34 13.79
CA ALA A 356 -9.68 8.10 14.14
C ALA A 356 -10.37 9.36 14.71
N ASP A 357 -9.67 10.17 15.51
CA ASP A 357 -10.18 11.45 16.01
C ASP A 357 -10.38 12.46 14.89
N ALA A 358 -9.46 12.52 13.92
CA ALA A 358 -9.58 13.36 12.73
C ALA A 358 -10.84 13.02 11.93
N MET A 359 -11.06 11.74 11.67
CA MET A 359 -12.27 11.27 10.98
C MET A 359 -13.53 11.61 11.75
N ARG A 360 -13.52 11.45 13.08
CA ARG A 360 -14.65 11.79 13.95
C ARG A 360 -14.95 13.29 13.91
N ASP A 361 -13.95 14.17 14.05
CA ASP A 361 -14.09 15.64 13.96
C ASP A 361 -14.72 16.07 12.63
N ALA A 362 -14.29 15.44 11.52
CA ALA A 362 -14.86 15.69 10.20
C ALA A 362 -16.33 15.22 10.10
N ALA A 363 -16.65 14.04 10.64
CA ALA A 363 -18.01 13.51 10.65
C ALA A 363 -18.96 14.35 11.54
N GLU A 364 -18.51 14.82 12.70
CA GLU A 364 -19.24 15.73 13.57
C GLU A 364 -19.53 17.06 12.86
N SER A 365 -18.52 17.60 12.14
CA SER A 365 -18.66 18.81 11.33
C SER A 365 -19.66 18.61 10.18
N PHE A 366 -19.60 17.47 9.49
CA PHE A 366 -20.55 17.11 8.43
C PHE A 366 -21.98 16.98 8.97
N ALA A 367 -22.18 16.26 10.08
CA ALA A 367 -23.49 16.09 10.70
C ALA A 367 -24.08 17.42 11.18
N ALA A 368 -23.25 18.32 11.73
CA ALA A 368 -23.67 19.65 12.14
C ALA A 368 -24.15 20.52 10.96
N ALA A 369 -23.48 20.40 9.80
CA ALA A 369 -23.80 21.18 8.61
C ALA A 369 -24.97 20.60 7.79
N SER A 370 -25.02 19.28 7.60
CA SER A 370 -25.89 18.59 6.63
C SER A 370 -27.00 17.78 7.27
N GLY A 371 -26.82 17.37 8.55
CA GLY A 371 -27.73 16.48 9.27
C GLY A 371 -29.10 17.11 9.57
N SER A 372 -30.11 16.25 9.65
CA SER A 372 -31.39 16.64 10.23
C SER A 372 -31.23 17.06 11.70
N ALA A 373 -32.23 17.70 12.28
CA ALA A 373 -32.19 18.07 13.71
C ALA A 373 -32.04 16.84 14.63
N GLU A 374 -32.51 15.68 14.18
CA GLU A 374 -32.42 14.39 14.88
C GLU A 374 -31.03 13.83 14.75
N ASP A 375 -30.47 13.81 13.55
CA ASP A 375 -29.16 13.23 13.23
C ASP A 375 -27.99 13.99 13.89
N ARG A 376 -28.12 15.31 14.08
CA ARG A 376 -27.10 16.13 14.75
C ARG A 376 -26.85 15.76 16.22
N ASN A 377 -27.75 14.99 16.82
CA ASN A 377 -27.63 14.55 18.20
C ASN A 377 -27.23 13.08 18.33
N LEU A 378 -26.98 12.38 17.20
CA LEU A 378 -26.47 11.02 17.26
C LEU A 378 -25.03 11.03 17.79
N PRO A 379 -24.67 10.07 18.66
CA PRO A 379 -23.28 9.87 19.01
C PRO A 379 -22.48 9.54 17.73
N VAL A 380 -21.36 10.24 17.52
CA VAL A 380 -20.45 10.01 16.39
C VAL A 380 -19.29 9.16 16.88
N ILE A 381 -19.00 8.09 16.13
CA ILE A 381 -17.89 7.18 16.36
C ILE A 381 -17.09 7.02 15.08
N ALA A 382 -15.78 6.78 15.21
CA ALA A 382 -14.91 6.54 14.07
C ALA A 382 -14.13 5.24 14.25
N VAL A 383 -13.82 4.62 13.12
CA VAL A 383 -12.94 3.46 13.05
C VAL A 383 -12.02 3.60 11.84
N GLU A 384 -10.72 3.29 12.02
CA GLU A 384 -9.73 3.28 10.97
C GLU A 384 -9.02 1.93 10.93
N ASN A 385 -8.90 1.31 9.76
CA ASN A 385 -8.24 0.02 9.66
C ASN A 385 -6.72 0.16 9.65
N ALA A 386 -6.06 -0.68 10.41
CA ALA A 386 -4.61 -0.65 10.58
C ALA A 386 -3.83 -0.87 9.27
N GLY A 387 -4.45 -1.52 8.29
CA GLY A 387 -3.89 -1.66 6.93
C GLY A 387 -3.76 -0.33 6.20
N GLY A 388 -4.55 0.69 6.57
CA GLY A 388 -4.47 2.06 6.08
C GLY A 388 -3.26 2.83 6.62
N ILE A 389 -2.73 2.43 7.79
CA ILE A 389 -1.63 3.12 8.48
C ILE A 389 -0.30 2.41 8.16
N ARG A 390 0.44 2.91 7.17
CA ARG A 390 1.61 2.24 6.60
C ARG A 390 2.94 2.63 7.24
N ALA A 391 3.01 3.80 7.86
CA ALA A 391 4.22 4.32 8.52
C ALA A 391 3.85 5.13 9.76
N GLY A 392 4.84 5.37 10.63
CA GLY A 392 4.75 6.36 11.70
C GLY A 392 5.39 7.69 11.28
N ALA A 393 5.20 8.73 12.10
CA ALA A 393 5.89 9.99 11.99
C ALA A 393 6.81 10.19 13.20
N ALA A 394 8.11 10.33 12.97
CA ALA A 394 9.09 10.48 14.04
C ALA A 394 8.96 11.86 14.73
N ASN A 395 9.36 11.94 15.99
CA ASN A 395 9.49 13.22 16.69
C ASN A 395 10.42 14.18 15.92
N GLY A 396 10.13 15.46 15.94
CA GLY A 396 10.78 16.51 15.17
C GLY A 396 9.87 17.10 14.10
N SER A 397 10.43 17.56 12.98
CA SER A 397 9.64 18.09 11.87
C SER A 397 8.80 17.00 11.23
N VAL A 398 7.50 17.23 11.13
CA VAL A 398 6.57 16.39 10.37
C VAL A 398 6.19 17.12 9.08
N THR A 399 6.21 16.39 7.97
CA THR A 399 6.02 16.93 6.61
C THR A 399 4.79 16.34 5.93
N VAL A 400 4.39 16.94 4.81
CA VAL A 400 3.37 16.37 3.91
C VAL A 400 3.79 14.99 3.43
N GLY A 401 5.09 14.80 3.14
CA GLY A 401 5.64 13.51 2.70
C GLY A 401 5.50 12.41 3.75
N ASP A 402 5.69 12.74 5.03
CA ASP A 402 5.48 11.77 6.12
C ASP A 402 4.02 11.30 6.18
N LEU A 403 3.05 12.23 6.01
CA LEU A 403 1.63 11.87 6.00
C LEU A 403 1.22 11.03 4.79
N ILE A 404 1.72 11.36 3.58
CA ILE A 404 1.45 10.57 2.37
C ILE A 404 2.04 9.15 2.53
N THR A 405 3.21 9.05 3.15
CA THR A 405 3.83 7.74 3.43
C THR A 405 3.02 6.94 4.46
N ALA A 406 2.45 7.62 5.46
CA ALA A 406 1.62 6.98 6.48
C ALA A 406 0.24 6.58 5.95
N PHE A 407 -0.39 7.39 5.10
CA PHE A 407 -1.73 7.18 4.53
C PHE A 407 -1.70 7.31 3.00
N PRO A 408 -1.16 6.30 2.28
CA PRO A 408 -0.91 6.42 0.84
C PRO A 408 -2.14 6.19 -0.04
N TYR A 409 -3.27 5.84 0.55
CA TYR A 409 -4.49 5.50 -0.20
C TYR A 409 -5.35 6.73 -0.46
N SER A 410 -5.97 6.77 -1.65
CA SER A 410 -6.92 7.84 -2.02
C SER A 410 -8.34 7.56 -1.51
N ASN A 411 -8.45 7.24 -0.23
CA ASN A 411 -9.71 6.96 0.42
C ASN A 411 -10.54 8.23 0.66
N THR A 412 -11.86 8.06 0.71
CA THR A 412 -12.81 9.07 1.17
C THR A 412 -13.53 8.58 2.43
N LEU A 413 -14.00 9.50 3.26
CA LEU A 413 -14.64 9.17 4.52
C LEU A 413 -16.16 9.03 4.35
N TYR A 414 -16.67 7.80 4.45
CA TYR A 414 -18.10 7.50 4.42
C TYR A 414 -18.70 7.51 5.81
N LEU A 415 -19.92 8.03 5.90
CA LEU A 415 -20.74 7.97 7.09
C LEU A 415 -21.91 7.01 6.90
N LYS A 416 -22.13 6.13 7.89
CA LYS A 416 -23.29 5.23 7.93
C LYS A 416 -23.94 5.21 9.30
N LYS A 417 -25.26 5.00 9.34
CA LYS A 417 -25.98 4.82 10.60
C LYS A 417 -25.86 3.37 11.01
N VAL A 418 -25.35 3.13 12.20
CA VAL A 418 -25.19 1.79 12.78
C VAL A 418 -25.94 1.68 14.09
N THR A 419 -26.19 0.44 14.53
CA THR A 419 -26.74 0.15 15.86
C THR A 419 -25.67 -0.46 16.76
N PRO A 420 -25.86 -0.46 18.09
CA PRO A 420 -24.96 -1.20 18.98
C PRO A 420 -24.76 -2.67 18.55
N GLN A 421 -25.81 -3.32 18.07
CA GLN A 421 -25.70 -4.70 17.57
C GLN A 421 -24.71 -4.80 16.41
N ILE A 422 -24.76 -3.89 15.45
CA ILE A 422 -23.82 -3.85 14.31
C ILE A 422 -22.42 -3.47 14.79
N LEU A 423 -22.28 -2.49 15.69
CA LEU A 423 -20.99 -2.09 16.25
C LEU A 423 -20.29 -3.27 16.94
N TYR A 424 -21.03 -4.09 17.72
CA TYR A 424 -20.46 -5.30 18.30
C TYR A 424 -19.99 -6.30 17.23
N GLN A 425 -20.71 -6.45 16.12
CA GLN A 425 -20.28 -7.31 15.00
C GLN A 425 -19.00 -6.77 14.34
N VAL A 426 -18.94 -5.46 14.11
CA VAL A 426 -17.75 -4.79 13.59
C VAL A 426 -16.55 -5.04 14.49
N MET A 427 -16.69 -4.82 15.81
CA MET A 427 -15.56 -5.00 16.73
C MET A 427 -15.19 -6.48 16.94
N GLU A 428 -16.11 -7.43 16.73
CA GLU A 428 -15.77 -8.87 16.71
C GLU A 428 -14.91 -9.23 15.49
N VAL A 429 -15.17 -8.63 14.32
CA VAL A 429 -14.30 -8.80 13.16
C VAL A 429 -12.91 -8.25 13.46
N SER A 430 -12.81 -7.01 13.98
CA SER A 430 -11.53 -6.44 14.41
C SER A 430 -10.79 -7.35 15.40
N ALA A 431 -11.48 -7.82 16.45
CA ALA A 431 -10.87 -8.70 17.44
C ALA A 431 -10.44 -10.07 16.85
N SER A 432 -11.06 -10.53 15.75
CA SER A 432 -10.68 -11.79 15.09
C SER A 432 -9.33 -11.70 14.37
N MET A 433 -8.83 -10.47 14.11
CA MET A 433 -7.51 -10.23 13.51
C MET A 433 -6.35 -10.57 14.45
N LEU A 434 -6.63 -10.81 15.74
CA LEU A 434 -5.65 -11.26 16.73
C LEU A 434 -5.71 -12.78 16.85
N ASP A 435 -4.58 -13.48 16.72
CA ASP A 435 -4.50 -14.94 16.88
C ASP A 435 -4.23 -15.38 18.32
N GLY A 436 -4.53 -14.51 19.29
CA GLY A 436 -4.31 -14.75 20.70
C GLY A 436 -2.92 -14.28 21.15
N GLN A 437 -2.35 -14.97 22.13
CA GLN A 437 -1.09 -14.59 22.76
C GLN A 437 -0.10 -15.75 22.66
N ASP A 438 1.14 -15.47 22.25
CA ASP A 438 2.22 -16.45 22.26
C ASP A 438 2.50 -16.90 23.69
N PRO A 439 2.45 -18.18 24.00
CA PRO A 439 2.57 -18.66 25.39
C PRO A 439 3.98 -18.53 25.97
N GLU A 440 5.03 -18.41 25.13
CA GLU A 440 6.43 -18.28 25.59
C GLU A 440 6.81 -16.81 25.76
N THR A 441 6.50 -15.97 24.78
CA THR A 441 6.89 -14.57 24.77
C THR A 441 5.82 -13.65 25.35
N GLY A 442 4.54 -14.06 25.33
CA GLY A 442 3.39 -13.23 25.71
C GLY A 442 3.01 -12.21 24.65
N MET A 443 3.65 -12.23 23.49
CA MET A 443 3.31 -11.34 22.39
C MET A 443 1.94 -11.66 21.79
N LEU A 444 1.20 -10.62 21.42
CA LEU A 444 0.01 -10.80 20.61
C LEU A 444 0.40 -11.30 19.21
N LEU A 445 -0.36 -12.26 18.70
CA LEU A 445 -0.17 -12.82 17.39
C LEU A 445 -1.16 -12.18 16.43
N GLN A 446 -0.71 -11.86 15.22
CA GLN A 446 -1.56 -11.31 14.17
C GLN A 446 -1.99 -12.41 13.20
N SER A 447 -3.25 -12.35 12.75
CA SER A 447 -3.73 -13.19 11.65
C SER A 447 -3.18 -12.72 10.29
N SER A 448 -3.35 -13.53 9.25
CA SER A 448 -3.00 -13.16 7.88
C SER A 448 -3.74 -11.89 7.41
N ASN A 449 -5.00 -11.70 7.83
CA ASN A 449 -5.83 -10.54 7.48
C ASN A 449 -5.77 -9.40 8.52
N SER A 450 -4.69 -9.26 9.28
CA SER A 450 -4.57 -8.29 10.37
C SER A 450 -4.65 -6.81 9.95
N GLY A 451 -4.60 -6.50 8.66
CA GLY A 451 -4.88 -5.17 8.13
C GLY A 451 -6.27 -4.63 8.50
N GLY A 452 -7.22 -5.52 8.79
CA GLY A 452 -8.56 -5.16 9.25
C GLY A 452 -8.68 -4.81 10.74
N PHE A 453 -7.65 -4.96 11.57
CA PHE A 453 -7.69 -4.50 12.96
C PHE A 453 -7.98 -3.00 13.01
N LEU A 454 -8.90 -2.57 13.89
CA LEU A 454 -9.40 -1.19 13.91
C LEU A 454 -8.78 -0.36 15.03
N GLN A 455 -8.32 0.83 14.68
CA GLN A 455 -8.09 1.96 15.56
C GLN A 455 -9.40 2.73 15.70
N ILE A 456 -9.72 3.30 16.86
CA ILE A 456 -11.08 3.76 17.17
C ILE A 456 -11.15 5.13 17.83
N SER A 457 -12.30 5.82 17.68
CA SER A 457 -12.62 7.06 18.38
C SER A 457 -14.10 7.14 18.74
N GLY A 458 -14.40 7.77 19.88
CA GLY A 458 -15.76 8.00 20.38
C GLY A 458 -16.28 6.91 21.30
N PHE A 459 -15.51 5.86 21.51
CA PHE A 459 -15.86 4.76 22.40
C PHE A 459 -14.63 3.99 22.86
N THR A 460 -14.81 3.17 23.91
CA THR A 460 -13.82 2.20 24.40
C THR A 460 -14.34 0.79 24.14
N VAL A 461 -13.45 -0.12 23.77
CA VAL A 461 -13.76 -1.55 23.58
C VAL A 461 -12.89 -2.39 24.48
N GLU A 462 -13.47 -3.45 25.07
CA GLU A 462 -12.74 -4.46 25.84
C GLU A 462 -12.71 -5.77 25.07
N TYR A 463 -11.52 -6.32 24.84
CA TYR A 463 -11.29 -7.59 24.17
C TYR A 463 -10.77 -8.66 25.13
N ASN A 464 -11.24 -9.89 24.94
CA ASN A 464 -10.57 -11.09 25.43
C ASN A 464 -9.95 -11.82 24.22
N PRO A 465 -8.66 -11.64 23.93
CA PRO A 465 -8.00 -12.23 22.76
C PRO A 465 -7.97 -13.76 22.76
N ASP A 466 -8.07 -14.38 23.96
CA ASP A 466 -8.05 -15.85 24.11
C ASP A 466 -9.43 -16.49 23.93
N ALA A 467 -10.49 -15.70 23.76
CA ALA A 467 -11.82 -16.23 23.49
C ALA A 467 -11.95 -16.67 22.03
N GLU A 468 -12.89 -17.58 21.77
CA GLU A 468 -13.22 -17.97 20.41
C GLU A 468 -13.68 -16.77 19.58
N ALA A 469 -13.35 -16.75 18.27
CA ALA A 469 -13.79 -15.73 17.34
C ALA A 469 -15.33 -15.54 17.40
N GLY A 470 -15.79 -14.28 17.40
CA GLY A 470 -17.18 -13.91 17.60
C GLY A 470 -17.64 -13.82 19.06
N SER A 471 -16.71 -14.00 20.02
CA SER A 471 -16.95 -13.89 21.47
C SER A 471 -15.84 -13.13 22.18
N ARG A 472 -15.01 -12.41 21.44
CA ARG A 472 -13.83 -11.70 21.96
C ARG A 472 -14.16 -10.33 22.54
N VAL A 473 -15.18 -9.66 22.01
CA VAL A 473 -15.61 -8.34 22.54
C VAL A 473 -16.41 -8.53 23.82
N THR A 474 -15.93 -8.05 24.95
CA THR A 474 -16.62 -8.19 26.24
C THR A 474 -17.50 -6.99 26.57
N ALA A 475 -17.06 -5.77 26.21
CA ALA A 475 -17.82 -4.55 26.43
C ALA A 475 -17.47 -3.50 25.36
N ILE A 476 -18.43 -2.63 25.04
CA ILE A 476 -18.26 -1.39 24.27
C ILE A 476 -18.93 -0.26 25.04
N THR A 477 -18.20 0.78 25.37
CA THR A 477 -18.71 1.92 26.14
C THR A 477 -18.46 3.22 25.38
N LEU A 478 -19.52 3.99 25.10
CA LEU A 478 -19.38 5.31 24.44
C LEU A 478 -18.70 6.31 25.37
N ASP A 479 -17.96 7.24 24.80
CA ASP A 479 -17.33 8.33 25.53
C ASP A 479 -18.35 9.08 26.39
N GLY A 480 -17.98 9.34 27.66
CA GLY A 480 -18.83 10.03 28.62
C GLY A 480 -20.00 9.21 29.17
N GLN A 481 -20.08 7.91 28.88
CA GLN A 481 -21.04 6.99 29.48
C GLN A 481 -20.35 6.04 30.46
N ASP A 482 -21.07 5.69 31.56
CA ASP A 482 -20.55 4.76 32.58
C ASP A 482 -20.94 3.29 32.31
N ALA A 483 -21.86 3.04 31.39
CA ALA A 483 -22.40 1.69 31.15
C ALA A 483 -22.15 1.26 29.70
N PRO A 484 -21.76 -0.02 29.49
CA PRO A 484 -21.60 -0.57 28.16
C PRO A 484 -22.92 -0.57 27.37
N LEU A 485 -22.80 -0.41 26.05
CA LEU A 485 -23.90 -0.59 25.11
C LEU A 485 -24.48 -2.01 25.19
N ALA A 486 -25.78 -2.13 25.05
CA ALA A 486 -26.42 -3.45 25.03
C ALA A 486 -26.10 -4.15 23.69
N ARG A 487 -25.42 -5.29 23.72
CA ARG A 487 -24.93 -6.04 22.54
C ARG A 487 -26.02 -6.30 21.49
N ASN A 488 -27.25 -6.54 21.89
CA ASN A 488 -28.37 -6.88 21.00
C ASN A 488 -29.30 -5.69 20.73
N ASP A 489 -28.91 -4.47 21.07
CA ASP A 489 -29.72 -3.29 20.77
C ASP A 489 -29.66 -2.97 19.28
N SER A 490 -30.78 -3.18 18.58
CA SER A 490 -30.97 -2.87 17.16
C SER A 490 -31.80 -1.61 16.93
N SER A 491 -32.06 -0.82 17.97
CA SER A 491 -32.95 0.36 17.94
C SER A 491 -32.22 1.69 18.10
N THR A 492 -31.20 1.75 18.95
CA THR A 492 -30.37 2.92 19.11
C THR A 492 -29.54 3.16 17.87
N GLN A 493 -29.46 4.44 17.43
CA GLN A 493 -28.68 4.83 16.27
C GLN A 493 -27.40 5.54 16.71
N LEU A 494 -26.30 5.19 16.07
CA LEU A 494 -25.01 5.86 16.13
C LEU A 494 -24.63 6.28 14.71
N LEU A 495 -23.85 7.33 14.56
CA LEU A 495 -23.28 7.70 13.27
C LEU A 495 -21.81 7.26 13.26
N MET A 496 -21.50 6.30 12.40
CA MET A 496 -20.13 5.76 12.24
C MET A 496 -19.49 6.36 11.00
N VAL A 497 -18.25 6.77 11.13
CA VAL A 497 -17.36 7.16 10.02
C VAL A 497 -16.19 6.21 9.91
N SER A 498 -15.81 5.89 8.69
CA SER A 498 -14.59 5.20 8.32
C SER A 498 -14.24 5.50 6.87
N ASN A 499 -13.09 5.04 6.42
CA ASN A 499 -12.77 5.10 5.00
C ASN A 499 -13.74 4.25 4.16
N ASN A 500 -13.86 4.61 2.90
CA ASN A 500 -14.82 3.99 1.98
C ASN A 500 -14.52 2.49 1.76
N TYR A 501 -13.28 2.04 1.87
CA TYR A 501 -12.90 0.64 1.78
C TYR A 501 -13.59 -0.20 2.87
N ILE A 502 -13.40 0.16 4.14
CA ILE A 502 -14.07 -0.54 5.29
C ILE A 502 -15.59 -0.41 5.20
N MET A 503 -16.08 0.78 4.87
CA MET A 503 -17.52 1.02 4.76
C MET A 503 -18.18 0.25 3.62
N SER A 504 -17.43 -0.17 2.61
CA SER A 504 -17.95 -1.00 1.50
C SER A 504 -17.86 -2.49 1.78
N GLY A 505 -17.26 -2.91 2.89
CA GLY A 505 -17.19 -4.30 3.31
C GLY A 505 -15.81 -4.93 3.23
N GLY A 506 -14.76 -4.13 2.91
CA GLY A 506 -13.38 -4.58 2.90
C GLY A 506 -12.95 -5.19 4.24
N ASN A 507 -11.92 -6.05 4.25
CA ASN A 507 -11.45 -6.79 5.42
C ASN A 507 -12.58 -7.51 6.19
N ASP A 508 -13.52 -8.15 5.50
CA ASP A 508 -14.65 -8.91 6.08
C ASP A 508 -15.71 -8.08 6.81
N TYR A 509 -15.69 -6.75 6.71
CA TYR A 509 -16.71 -5.85 7.28
C TYR A 509 -18.02 -5.84 6.47
N THR A 510 -18.44 -6.99 5.96
CA THR A 510 -19.60 -7.16 5.06
C THR A 510 -20.90 -6.60 5.62
N MET A 511 -21.05 -6.57 6.96
CA MET A 511 -22.21 -5.96 7.62
C MET A 511 -22.30 -4.46 7.34
N LEU A 512 -21.16 -3.76 7.19
CA LEU A 512 -21.13 -2.35 6.82
C LEU A 512 -21.45 -2.15 5.34
N GLY A 513 -20.97 -3.04 4.45
CA GLY A 513 -21.23 -2.97 3.02
C GLY A 513 -22.73 -2.94 2.67
N SER A 514 -23.54 -3.65 3.46
CA SER A 514 -25.00 -3.72 3.25
C SER A 514 -25.80 -2.49 3.72
N LEU A 515 -25.18 -1.56 4.46
CA LEU A 515 -25.84 -0.37 4.98
C LEU A 515 -25.82 0.77 3.96
N GLU A 516 -26.90 1.58 3.98
CA GLU A 516 -26.98 2.78 3.13
C GLU A 516 -25.98 3.83 3.59
N LYS A 517 -25.26 4.44 2.63
CA LYS A 517 -24.37 5.58 2.85
C LYS A 517 -25.20 6.80 3.28
N TYR A 518 -24.91 7.34 4.47
CA TYR A 518 -25.54 8.56 4.99
C TYR A 518 -24.92 9.82 4.41
N GLY A 519 -23.60 9.84 4.23
CA GLY A 519 -22.86 11.00 3.73
C GLY A 519 -21.39 10.70 3.49
N GLU A 520 -20.67 11.75 3.11
CA GLU A 520 -19.23 11.74 2.86
C GLU A 520 -18.59 12.98 3.46
N ALA A 521 -17.51 12.81 4.25
CA ALA A 521 -16.89 13.88 5.03
C ALA A 521 -15.54 14.37 4.44
N GLY A 522 -15.22 14.00 3.21
CA GLY A 522 -13.99 14.42 2.52
C GLY A 522 -12.98 13.30 2.31
N GLY A 523 -11.80 13.63 1.77
CA GLY A 523 -10.69 12.71 1.61
C GLY A 523 -10.02 12.39 2.94
N GLU A 524 -9.60 11.15 3.12
CA GLU A 524 -8.99 10.67 4.36
C GLU A 524 -7.71 11.44 4.71
N LEU A 525 -6.77 11.50 3.77
CA LEU A 525 -5.48 12.18 3.96
C LEU A 525 -5.67 13.66 4.28
N GLU A 526 -6.52 14.36 3.53
CA GLU A 526 -6.78 15.79 3.71
C GLU A 526 -7.40 16.08 5.08
N VAL A 527 -8.29 15.20 5.56
CA VAL A 527 -8.92 15.32 6.89
C VAL A 527 -7.89 15.10 8.00
N ILE A 528 -7.05 14.06 7.88
CA ILE A 528 -5.99 13.77 8.86
C ILE A 528 -4.97 14.91 8.90
N GLN A 529 -4.55 15.42 7.74
CA GLN A 529 -3.62 16.56 7.65
C GLN A 529 -4.19 17.80 8.34
N ALA A 530 -5.41 18.20 7.99
CA ALA A 530 -6.05 19.39 8.58
C ALA A 530 -6.22 19.27 10.10
N TYR A 531 -6.52 18.07 10.59
CA TYR A 531 -6.64 17.81 12.03
C TYR A 531 -5.27 17.85 12.73
N LEU A 532 -4.24 17.26 12.15
CA LEU A 532 -2.87 17.33 12.67
C LEU A 532 -2.38 18.78 12.74
N GLU A 533 -2.55 19.56 11.67
CA GLU A 533 -2.21 21.00 11.64
C GLU A 533 -2.93 21.79 12.75
N LYS A 534 -4.23 21.51 12.97
CA LYS A 534 -5.01 22.08 14.06
C LYS A 534 -4.41 21.72 15.41
N CYS A 535 -4.11 20.44 15.67
CA CYS A 535 -3.53 19.96 16.92
C CYS A 535 -2.13 20.56 17.18
N LEU A 536 -1.32 20.71 16.14
CA LEU A 536 -0.01 21.38 16.23
C LEU A 536 -0.16 22.86 16.56
N ALA A 537 -1.12 23.56 15.94
CA ALA A 537 -1.33 24.99 16.12
C ALA A 537 -1.88 25.34 17.51
N ASP A 538 -2.75 24.51 18.09
CA ASP A 538 -3.38 24.77 19.39
C ASP A 538 -2.68 24.02 20.56
N GLY A 539 -1.67 23.20 20.27
CA GLY A 539 -0.89 22.45 21.26
C GLY A 539 -1.58 21.18 21.78
N THR A 540 -2.73 20.80 21.23
CA THR A 540 -3.42 19.55 21.63
C THR A 540 -2.73 18.30 21.15
N ILE A 541 -1.74 18.43 20.24
CA ILE A 541 -0.90 17.30 19.79
C ILE A 541 -0.22 16.58 20.97
N ALA A 542 0.07 17.27 22.06
CA ALA A 542 0.65 16.68 23.27
C ALA A 542 -0.24 15.60 23.89
N SER A 543 -1.55 15.58 23.63
CA SER A 543 -2.43 14.49 24.10
C SER A 543 -2.14 13.16 23.41
N TYR A 544 -1.51 13.18 22.23
CA TYR A 544 -1.10 11.99 21.47
C TYR A 544 0.34 11.57 21.78
N ALA A 545 0.91 12.01 22.88
CA ALA A 545 2.22 11.52 23.33
C ALA A 545 2.20 10.00 23.61
N ARG A 546 1.03 9.40 23.80
CA ARG A 546 0.80 7.97 24.03
C ARG A 546 -0.59 7.57 23.52
N ALA A 547 -0.83 6.26 23.43
CA ALA A 547 -2.17 5.71 23.14
C ALA A 547 -3.19 6.13 24.22
N GLN A 548 -4.45 6.25 23.83
CA GLN A 548 -5.52 6.83 24.64
C GLN A 548 -6.28 5.82 25.51
N GLU A 549 -5.83 4.55 25.52
CA GLU A 549 -6.46 3.44 26.26
C GLU A 549 -7.91 3.18 25.86
N ARG A 550 -8.19 3.23 24.56
CA ARG A 550 -9.52 2.95 23.98
C ARG A 550 -9.75 1.47 23.70
N ILE A 551 -8.67 0.72 23.43
CA ILE A 551 -8.69 -0.71 23.13
C ILE A 551 -8.06 -1.46 24.31
N LEU A 552 -8.91 -2.03 25.14
CA LEU A 552 -8.48 -2.68 26.39
C LEU A 552 -8.47 -4.20 26.21
N LEU A 553 -7.31 -4.81 26.41
CA LEU A 553 -7.18 -6.26 26.43
C LEU A 553 -7.49 -6.77 27.84
N ARG A 554 -8.59 -7.51 27.98
CA ARG A 554 -9.09 -8.06 29.25
C ARG A 554 -9.52 -9.51 28.99
N GLY A 555 -9.45 -10.37 29.98
CA GLY A 555 -9.97 -11.72 29.84
C GLY A 555 -9.42 -12.69 30.85
N SER A 556 -10.05 -13.85 30.98
CA SER A 556 -9.66 -14.86 31.97
C SER A 556 -8.42 -15.66 31.58
N GLY A 557 -8.00 -15.61 30.34
CA GLY A 557 -6.80 -16.26 29.82
C GLY A 557 -5.70 -15.27 29.40
N TYR A 558 -6.04 -13.99 29.28
CA TYR A 558 -5.06 -12.96 28.98
C TYR A 558 -4.26 -12.57 30.23
N GLU A 559 -2.97 -12.75 30.17
CA GLU A 559 -2.03 -12.46 31.26
C GLU A 559 -1.20 -11.23 30.87
N PRO A 560 -1.56 -10.03 31.36
CA PRO A 560 -0.73 -8.84 31.16
C PRO A 560 0.67 -9.08 31.70
N ARG A 561 1.69 -8.67 30.94
CA ARG A 561 3.08 -8.87 31.33
C ARG A 561 3.79 -7.54 31.54
N ASP A 562 4.62 -7.48 32.59
CA ASP A 562 5.50 -6.34 32.75
C ASP A 562 6.53 -6.29 31.61
N TYR A 563 6.84 -5.08 31.18
CA TYR A 563 7.89 -4.80 30.22
C TYR A 563 9.05 -4.08 30.89
N THR A 564 10.27 -4.35 30.47
CA THR A 564 11.46 -3.65 30.96
C THR A 564 11.91 -2.62 29.93
N ALA A 565 11.47 -1.38 30.10
CA ALA A 565 11.94 -0.26 29.29
C ALA A 565 13.44 -0.01 29.55
N SER A 566 14.21 0.28 28.49
CA SER A 566 15.63 0.56 28.56
C SER A 566 15.89 1.98 28.02
N ILE A 567 16.17 2.91 28.93
CA ILE A 567 16.43 4.31 28.58
C ILE A 567 17.92 4.56 28.60
N ARG A 568 18.50 5.01 27.50
CA ARG A 568 19.94 5.30 27.40
C ARG A 568 20.24 6.67 27.99
N ILE A 569 21.19 6.73 28.89
CA ILE A 569 21.67 7.97 29.54
C ILE A 569 23.07 8.28 29.04
N THR A 570 23.25 9.48 28.50
CA THR A 570 24.52 9.94 27.91
C THR A 570 24.98 11.28 28.50
N ASP A 571 26.25 11.64 28.24
CA ASP A 571 26.74 12.99 28.41
C ASP A 571 26.50 13.85 27.16
N GLU A 572 26.84 15.13 27.20
CA GLU A 572 26.70 16.09 26.07
C GLU A 572 27.47 15.66 24.79
N ALA A 573 28.46 14.79 24.92
CA ALA A 573 29.21 14.27 23.80
C ALA A 573 28.61 12.97 23.23
N GLY A 574 27.49 12.48 23.82
CA GLY A 574 26.82 11.23 23.41
C GLY A 574 27.48 9.97 23.98
N ASN A 575 28.43 10.10 24.92
CA ASN A 575 29.02 8.93 25.55
C ASN A 575 28.07 8.38 26.62
N PRO A 576 27.91 7.06 26.75
CA PRO A 576 27.09 6.46 27.78
C PRO A 576 27.61 6.83 29.16
N LEU A 577 26.72 7.01 30.12
CA LEU A 577 27.02 7.24 31.54
C LEU A 577 26.79 5.96 32.34
N PRO A 578 27.77 5.06 32.47
CA PRO A 578 27.65 3.82 33.26
C PRO A 578 27.62 4.12 34.74
N GLU A 579 26.95 3.25 35.49
CA GLU A 579 26.89 3.32 36.98
C GLU A 579 26.36 4.67 37.49
N LYS A 580 25.61 5.41 36.65
CA LYS A 580 25.00 6.68 37.04
C LYS A 580 23.79 6.41 37.90
N GLU A 581 23.84 6.89 39.18
CA GLU A 581 22.66 6.87 40.07
C GLU A 581 21.69 7.98 39.64
N LEU A 582 20.44 7.60 39.44
CA LEU A 582 19.34 8.45 39.01
C LEU A 582 18.09 8.14 39.83
N SER A 583 17.19 9.11 39.91
CA SER A 583 15.86 8.85 40.43
C SER A 583 14.82 9.18 39.36
N TYR A 584 13.75 8.43 39.31
CA TYR A 584 12.68 8.59 38.32
C TYR A 584 11.29 8.41 38.98
N ARG A 585 10.27 8.75 38.23
CA ARG A 585 8.85 8.50 38.54
C ARG A 585 8.19 7.86 37.33
N VAL A 586 7.29 6.93 37.60
CA VAL A 586 6.37 6.39 36.60
C VAL A 586 5.00 6.99 36.91
N ASP A 587 4.34 7.57 35.91
CA ASP A 587 3.01 8.20 36.00
C ASP A 587 2.87 9.21 37.15
N GLY A 588 3.93 9.96 37.39
CA GLY A 588 3.96 10.92 38.50
C GLY A 588 3.92 10.30 39.90
N GLY A 589 4.03 8.97 40.01
CA GLY A 589 4.02 8.21 41.27
C GLY A 589 5.20 8.50 42.19
N GLU A 590 5.52 7.57 43.12
CA GLU A 590 6.59 7.74 44.05
C GLU A 590 7.96 7.78 43.35
N ARG A 591 8.90 8.51 43.97
CA ARG A 591 10.28 8.59 43.50
C ARG A 591 11.01 7.26 43.72
N VAL A 592 11.52 6.67 42.64
CA VAL A 592 12.30 5.43 42.65
C VAL A 592 13.74 5.76 42.26
N ASN A 593 14.70 5.08 42.87
CA ASN A 593 16.12 5.18 42.50
C ASN A 593 16.51 4.02 41.62
N GLY A 594 17.28 4.32 40.56
CA GLY A 594 17.86 3.34 39.65
C GLY A 594 19.30 3.68 39.34
N THR A 595 20.01 2.74 38.72
CA THR A 595 21.42 2.91 38.32
C THR A 595 21.55 2.39 36.90
N THR A 596 22.24 3.14 36.05
CA THR A 596 22.52 2.71 34.68
C THR A 596 23.49 1.52 34.68
N ASP A 597 23.33 0.61 33.72
CA ASP A 597 24.26 -0.49 33.50
C ASP A 597 25.58 -0.02 32.81
N ALA A 598 26.46 -0.99 32.47
CA ALA A 598 27.79 -0.70 31.89
C ALA A 598 27.70 0.03 30.54
N ASP A 599 26.60 -0.08 29.82
CA ASP A 599 26.34 0.54 28.52
C ASP A 599 25.52 1.83 28.63
N GLY A 600 25.23 2.27 29.86
CA GLY A 600 24.52 3.51 30.16
C GLY A 600 22.99 3.39 30.12
N TYR A 601 22.41 2.18 30.15
CA TYR A 601 20.97 1.99 30.15
C TYR A 601 20.38 1.96 31.55
N LEU A 602 19.38 2.79 31.80
CA LEU A 602 18.49 2.71 32.94
C LEU A 602 17.31 1.78 32.60
N LYS A 603 17.16 0.70 33.38
CA LYS A 603 16.11 -0.30 33.16
C LYS A 603 14.97 -0.09 34.14
N ILE A 604 13.77 0.07 33.63
CA ILE A 604 12.56 0.40 34.39
C ILE A 604 11.46 -0.59 33.98
N GLN A 605 10.90 -1.28 34.99
CA GLN A 605 9.73 -2.13 34.72
C GLN A 605 8.45 -1.31 34.73
N VAL A 606 7.62 -1.50 33.72
CA VAL A 606 6.29 -0.94 33.59
C VAL A 606 5.27 -2.06 33.44
N SER A 607 4.11 -1.89 34.05
CA SER A 607 2.98 -2.81 33.95
C SER A 607 2.32 -2.72 32.57
N ASP A 608 1.25 -3.47 32.35
CA ASP A 608 0.40 -3.35 31.16
C ASP A 608 -0.26 -1.97 31.09
N GLY A 609 -0.35 -1.38 29.90
CA GLY A 609 -0.91 -0.06 29.63
C GLY A 609 0.12 1.00 29.26
N SER A 610 -0.32 2.24 29.19
CA SER A 610 0.53 3.39 28.81
C SER A 610 1.12 4.07 30.05
N HIS A 611 2.43 4.36 30.00
CA HIS A 611 3.16 4.91 31.16
C HIS A 611 4.06 6.08 30.77
N GLY A 612 4.00 7.17 31.54
CA GLY A 612 4.96 8.27 31.45
C GLY A 612 6.12 8.08 32.44
N ILE A 613 7.35 8.05 31.94
CA ILE A 613 8.56 7.93 32.76
C ILE A 613 9.28 9.27 32.79
N ARG A 614 9.39 9.86 33.98
CA ARG A 614 10.09 11.14 34.18
C ARG A 614 11.29 10.94 35.07
N LEU A 615 12.46 11.42 34.67
CA LEU A 615 13.59 11.55 35.59
C LEU A 615 13.28 12.63 36.64
N ALA A 616 13.48 12.33 37.91
CA ALA A 616 12.82 13.01 39.01
C ALA A 616 13.04 14.54 39.11
N ASP A 617 14.12 15.05 38.60
CA ASP A 617 14.47 16.49 38.67
C ASP A 617 14.51 17.15 37.28
N THR A 618 13.84 16.52 36.27
CA THR A 618 13.77 17.03 34.90
C THR A 618 12.32 17.30 34.51
N GLN A 619 12.11 18.03 33.42
CA GLN A 619 10.81 18.18 32.77
C GLN A 619 10.59 17.13 31.67
N THR A 620 11.63 16.42 31.32
CA THR A 620 11.56 15.40 30.25
C THR A 620 10.80 14.18 30.75
N GLU A 621 9.81 13.76 29.97
CA GLU A 621 9.03 12.57 30.15
C GLU A 621 9.16 11.69 28.91
N VAL A 622 9.43 10.40 29.11
CA VAL A 622 9.48 9.38 28.05
C VAL A 622 8.24 8.51 28.22
N TYR A 623 7.53 8.29 27.13
CA TYR A 623 6.32 7.47 27.14
C TYR A 623 6.63 6.04 26.73
N VAL A 624 5.99 5.09 27.38
CA VAL A 624 6.09 3.66 27.11
C VAL A 624 4.70 3.07 27.07
N ASP A 625 4.33 2.52 25.95
CA ASP A 625 3.10 1.74 25.80
C ASP A 625 3.45 0.25 25.91
N ASN A 626 2.94 -0.41 26.92
CA ASN A 626 3.15 -1.84 27.16
C ASN A 626 1.84 -2.61 26.91
N TYR A 627 1.88 -3.54 25.97
CA TYR A 627 0.77 -4.42 25.65
C TYR A 627 1.21 -5.88 25.80
N ALA A 628 0.87 -6.48 26.93
CA ALA A 628 1.21 -7.88 27.23
C ALA A 628 2.73 -8.20 27.15
N GLY A 629 3.57 -7.23 27.52
CA GLY A 629 5.03 -7.38 27.44
C GLY A 629 5.65 -6.97 26.12
N ILE A 630 4.84 -6.51 25.14
CA ILE A 630 5.34 -5.80 23.97
C ILE A 630 5.44 -4.34 24.35
N GLY A 631 6.62 -3.87 24.72
CA GLY A 631 6.83 -2.46 25.04
C GLY A 631 7.16 -1.68 23.78
N ILE A 632 6.39 -0.62 23.54
CA ILE A 632 6.67 0.41 22.54
C ILE A 632 7.18 1.62 23.31
N VAL A 633 8.44 1.93 23.14
CA VAL A 633 9.09 3.05 23.81
C VAL A 633 9.26 4.18 22.81
N GLU A 634 9.04 5.41 23.22
CA GLU A 634 9.34 6.59 22.42
C GLU A 634 10.73 6.46 21.76
N ASP A 635 10.82 6.78 20.46
CA ASP A 635 12.02 6.58 19.62
C ASP A 635 12.43 5.10 19.38
N ASP A 636 11.54 4.13 19.57
CA ASP A 636 11.85 2.72 19.29
C ASP A 636 12.27 2.45 17.83
N PHE A 637 11.85 3.29 16.89
CA PHE A 637 12.40 3.28 15.52
C PHE A 637 13.93 3.50 15.51
N ARG A 638 14.51 4.02 16.59
CA ARG A 638 15.94 4.24 16.81
C ARG A 638 16.54 3.30 17.86
N ALA A 639 15.81 2.27 18.25
CA ALA A 639 16.12 1.23 19.20
C ALA A 639 15.91 1.59 20.68
N PHE A 640 16.24 2.83 21.15
CA PHE A 640 15.99 3.23 22.55
C PHE A 640 16.00 4.76 22.69
N PRO A 641 15.13 5.35 23.52
CA PRO A 641 15.20 6.75 23.84
C PRO A 641 16.51 7.08 24.54
N THR A 642 17.08 8.23 24.21
CA THR A 642 18.34 8.70 24.79
C THR A 642 18.11 10.01 25.51
N LEU A 643 18.40 10.04 26.82
CA LEU A 643 18.42 11.25 27.62
C LEU A 643 19.86 11.69 27.84
N THR A 644 20.15 12.96 27.54
CA THR A 644 21.48 13.54 27.66
C THR A 644 21.57 14.39 28.93
N PHE A 645 22.56 14.13 29.80
CA PHE A 645 22.88 14.97 30.94
C PHE A 645 23.84 16.06 30.54
N LEU A 646 23.47 17.30 30.83
CA LEU A 646 24.31 18.48 30.64
C LEU A 646 25.30 18.62 31.80
N ALA A 647 26.33 19.45 31.60
CA ALA A 647 27.40 19.67 32.60
C ALA A 647 26.87 20.26 33.92
N ASP A 648 25.74 20.95 33.93
CA ASP A 648 25.09 21.53 35.11
C ASP A 648 24.23 20.48 35.88
N GLY A 649 24.13 19.25 35.33
CA GLY A 649 23.35 18.16 35.96
C GLY A 649 21.88 18.13 35.49
N SER A 650 21.45 19.00 34.58
CA SER A 650 20.13 18.90 33.94
C SER A 650 20.13 17.82 32.86
N CYS A 651 18.94 17.45 32.38
CA CYS A 651 18.75 16.42 31.34
C CYS A 651 18.15 17.06 30.08
N ASP A 652 18.67 16.68 28.94
CA ASP A 652 18.15 17.06 27.64
C ASP A 652 17.09 16.01 27.18
N PRO A 653 16.02 16.38 26.48
CA PRO A 653 15.71 17.75 26.08
C PRO A 653 15.09 18.55 27.24
N ILE A 654 15.73 19.63 27.59
CA ILE A 654 15.02 20.69 28.31
C ILE A 654 14.22 21.38 27.24
N PRO A 655 12.89 21.56 27.35
CA PRO A 655 12.16 22.41 26.43
C PRO A 655 12.86 23.76 26.41
N GLU A 656 13.35 24.23 25.28
CA GLU A 656 13.75 25.61 25.14
C GLU A 656 12.50 26.42 25.52
N GLU A 657 12.56 27.12 26.66
CA GLU A 657 11.56 28.16 26.92
C GLU A 657 11.52 29.01 25.66
N PRO A 658 10.33 29.28 25.06
CA PRO A 658 10.25 30.12 23.88
C PRO A 658 11.03 31.38 24.20
N SER A 659 12.14 31.60 23.49
CA SER A 659 13.11 32.65 23.77
C SER A 659 12.32 33.93 23.90
N GLY A 660 12.28 34.47 25.13
CA GLY A 660 11.41 35.58 25.48
C GLY A 660 11.58 36.65 24.43
N THR A 661 10.47 37.15 23.92
CA THR A 661 10.39 38.29 23.00
C THR A 661 11.53 39.25 23.34
N PRO A 662 12.45 39.56 22.44
CA PRO A 662 13.59 40.42 22.78
C PRO A 662 13.02 41.73 23.38
N THR A 663 13.31 41.93 24.64
CA THR A 663 12.97 43.19 25.31
C THR A 663 13.57 44.29 24.46
N PRO A 664 12.80 45.23 23.91
CA PRO A 664 13.35 46.27 23.06
C PRO A 664 14.39 47.03 23.89
N SER A 665 15.65 46.99 23.44
CA SER A 665 16.73 47.77 23.99
C SER A 665 16.29 49.25 24.06
N PRO A 666 16.48 49.98 25.17
CA PRO A 666 16.04 51.35 25.24
C PRO A 666 16.64 52.16 24.12
N THR A 667 15.79 52.58 23.21
CA THR A 667 16.14 53.50 22.10
C THR A 667 16.66 54.79 22.67
N ALA A 668 17.90 55.13 22.37
CA ALA A 668 18.48 56.44 22.66
C ALA A 668 17.55 57.53 22.10
N ALA A 669 17.36 58.59 22.87
CA ALA A 669 16.51 59.72 22.51
C ALA A 669 16.93 60.32 21.14
N PRO A 670 15.98 60.71 20.29
CA PRO A 670 16.30 61.29 19.00
C PRO A 670 16.86 62.69 19.17
N THR A 671 18.02 62.95 18.59
CA THR A 671 18.60 64.25 18.39
C THR A 671 17.83 64.98 17.28
N ASP A 672 17.37 66.20 17.59
CA ASP A 672 16.67 67.09 16.66
C ASP A 672 17.38 67.23 15.30
N THR A 673 16.72 66.91 14.21
CA THR A 673 17.10 67.27 12.85
C THR A 673 15.93 68.00 12.19
N PRO A 674 16.18 69.13 11.48
CA PRO A 674 15.11 70.06 11.07
C PRO A 674 14.28 69.51 9.90
N ALA A 675 13.02 69.93 9.86
CA ALA A 675 12.00 69.57 8.90
C ALA A 675 12.38 69.88 7.44
N PRO A 676 12.13 69.02 6.48
CA PRO A 676 12.18 69.38 5.06
C PRO A 676 10.85 69.97 4.58
N THR A 677 10.98 70.99 3.74
CA THR A 677 9.98 71.77 3.04
C THR A 677 9.11 70.89 2.12
N PRO A 678 7.80 71.17 1.94
CA PRO A 678 6.90 70.37 1.12
C PRO A 678 7.21 70.55 -0.39
N SER A 679 7.47 69.46 -1.09
CA SER A 679 7.53 69.42 -2.53
C SER A 679 6.23 68.90 -3.11
N THR A 680 5.83 69.59 -4.16
CA THR A 680 4.61 69.49 -4.93
C THR A 680 4.23 68.07 -5.42
N GLU A 681 2.97 67.74 -5.26
CA GLU A 681 2.26 66.62 -5.86
C GLU A 681 2.38 66.56 -7.40
N PRO A 682 2.57 65.38 -8.02
CA PRO A 682 2.19 65.19 -9.40
C PRO A 682 0.84 64.48 -9.53
N SER A 683 0.03 65.05 -10.42
CA SER A 683 -1.33 64.73 -10.77
C SER A 683 -1.57 63.25 -11.17
N GLN A 684 -2.68 62.69 -10.69
CA GLN A 684 -3.27 61.44 -11.13
C GLN A 684 -3.55 61.44 -12.67
N PRO A 685 -3.33 60.34 -13.39
CA PRO A 685 -3.93 60.16 -14.71
C PRO A 685 -5.36 59.59 -14.59
N THR A 686 -6.23 60.14 -15.38
CA THR A 686 -7.64 59.81 -15.60
C THR A 686 -7.83 58.34 -16.03
N PRO A 687 -8.86 57.63 -15.52
CA PRO A 687 -9.14 56.25 -15.97
C PRO A 687 -9.72 56.22 -17.38
N THR A 688 -9.10 55.45 -18.26
CA THR A 688 -9.61 55.11 -19.59
C THR A 688 -10.63 53.98 -19.45
N ALA A 689 -11.77 54.14 -20.15
CA ALA A 689 -12.92 53.27 -20.14
C ALA A 689 -12.60 51.79 -20.46
N GLU A 690 -13.22 50.89 -19.69
CA GLU A 690 -13.36 49.45 -20.01
C GLU A 690 -14.20 49.25 -21.27
N PRO A 691 -13.87 48.28 -22.12
CA PRO A 691 -14.82 47.73 -23.07
C PRO A 691 -15.65 46.64 -22.38
N SER A 692 -16.94 46.88 -22.29
CA SER A 692 -17.96 45.90 -21.94
C SER A 692 -18.02 44.79 -23.01
N GLY A 693 -17.60 43.59 -22.63
CA GLY A 693 -17.82 42.35 -23.34
C GLY A 693 -18.60 41.40 -22.47
N GLU A 694 -19.91 41.27 -22.73
CA GLU A 694 -20.76 40.23 -22.12
C GLU A 694 -20.22 38.83 -22.44
N PRO A 695 -20.15 37.89 -21.51
CA PRO A 695 -19.94 36.49 -21.83
C PRO A 695 -21.24 35.88 -22.35
N THR A 696 -21.16 35.36 -23.55
CA THR A 696 -22.24 34.64 -24.26
C THR A 696 -22.67 33.43 -23.44
N ALA A 697 -23.95 33.40 -23.07
CA ALA A 697 -24.58 32.29 -22.37
C ALA A 697 -24.60 31.02 -23.23
N TYR A 698 -24.19 29.91 -22.69
CA TYR A 698 -24.45 28.58 -23.24
C TYR A 698 -25.93 28.25 -23.09
N PRO A 699 -26.57 27.64 -24.11
CA PRO A 699 -28.00 27.37 -24.06
C PRO A 699 -28.32 26.23 -23.09
N THR A 700 -29.05 26.55 -22.07
CA THR A 700 -29.79 25.62 -21.20
C THR A 700 -31.06 25.20 -21.91
N SER A 701 -31.32 23.88 -21.85
CA SER A 701 -32.60 23.20 -22.07
C SER A 701 -32.65 22.27 -23.29
N LEU A 702 -32.45 20.98 -22.98
CA LEU A 702 -33.14 19.90 -23.67
C LEU A 702 -34.43 19.59 -22.89
N PRO A 703 -35.56 19.32 -23.51
CA PRO A 703 -36.82 19.07 -22.84
C PRO A 703 -36.83 17.67 -22.24
N ALA A 704 -37.32 17.58 -20.99
CA ALA A 704 -37.63 16.34 -20.32
C ALA A 704 -38.66 15.53 -21.10
N GLN A 705 -38.29 14.33 -21.55
CA GLN A 705 -39.24 13.29 -21.94
C GLN A 705 -39.56 12.46 -20.69
N GLU A 706 -40.82 12.46 -20.28
CA GLU A 706 -41.36 11.52 -19.33
C GLU A 706 -41.19 10.07 -19.83
N PRO A 707 -40.73 9.12 -18.99
CA PRO A 707 -40.72 7.71 -19.36
C PRO A 707 -42.16 7.16 -19.30
N THR A 708 -42.71 6.79 -20.44
CA THR A 708 -43.92 5.98 -20.53
C THR A 708 -43.63 4.57 -20.06
N VAL A 709 -44.28 4.17 -18.95
CA VAL A 709 -44.28 2.83 -18.40
C VAL A 709 -45.01 1.88 -19.38
N PRO A 710 -44.37 0.76 -19.81
CA PRO A 710 -45.11 -0.30 -20.49
C PRO A 710 -45.88 -1.17 -19.48
N PRO A 711 -47.05 -1.76 -19.86
CA PRO A 711 -47.87 -2.51 -18.91
C PRO A 711 -47.25 -3.85 -18.52
N ALA A 712 -47.38 -4.18 -17.21
CA ALA A 712 -46.88 -5.38 -16.59
C ALA A 712 -47.41 -6.65 -17.27
N THR A 713 -46.51 -7.52 -17.72
CA THR A 713 -46.83 -8.88 -18.15
C THR A 713 -46.79 -9.79 -16.92
N ALA A 714 -47.90 -10.55 -16.74
CA ALA A 714 -48.12 -11.41 -15.58
C ALA A 714 -47.08 -12.55 -15.46
N ALA A 715 -46.53 -12.72 -14.25
CA ALA A 715 -45.67 -13.84 -13.90
C ALA A 715 -46.44 -15.17 -13.85
N PRO A 716 -45.83 -16.30 -14.25
CA PRO A 716 -46.47 -17.62 -14.09
C PRO A 716 -46.35 -18.12 -12.64
N THR A 717 -47.47 -18.52 -12.09
CA THR A 717 -47.59 -19.13 -10.77
C THR A 717 -47.00 -20.54 -10.80
N ILE A 718 -46.00 -20.81 -9.98
CA ILE A 718 -45.48 -22.14 -9.74
C ILE A 718 -46.21 -22.73 -8.53
N THR A 719 -46.97 -23.80 -8.78
CA THR A 719 -47.70 -24.58 -7.79
C THR A 719 -46.74 -25.53 -7.09
N ALA A 720 -46.60 -25.40 -5.79
CA ALA A 720 -45.84 -26.34 -4.95
C ALA A 720 -46.70 -27.58 -4.66
N THR A 721 -46.15 -28.76 -4.90
CA THR A 721 -46.72 -30.05 -4.48
C THR A 721 -46.00 -30.55 -3.22
N PRO A 722 -46.68 -30.99 -2.17
CA PRO A 722 -46.05 -31.43 -0.93
C PRO A 722 -45.46 -32.84 -1.04
N ALA A 723 -44.23 -33.04 -0.55
CA ALA A 723 -43.59 -34.32 -0.42
C ALA A 723 -43.99 -35.02 0.89
N ALA A 724 -44.29 -36.28 0.79
CA ALA A 724 -44.76 -37.15 1.86
C ALA A 724 -43.65 -37.59 2.81
N SER A 725 -43.98 -37.66 4.08
CA SER A 725 -43.24 -38.28 5.16
C SER A 725 -43.02 -39.78 4.97
N GLY A 726 -41.80 -40.25 5.15
CA GLY A 726 -41.46 -41.66 5.26
C GLY A 726 -40.50 -41.90 6.41
N THR A 727 -41.03 -42.41 7.52
CA THR A 727 -40.29 -42.95 8.67
C THR A 727 -39.66 -44.28 8.31
N GLY A 728 -38.43 -44.53 8.73
CA GLY A 728 -37.78 -45.83 8.64
C GLY A 728 -36.53 -45.89 9.51
N ASN A 729 -36.70 -46.43 10.73
CA ASN A 729 -35.65 -46.93 11.61
C ASN A 729 -34.87 -48.06 10.93
N ASN A 730 -33.56 -48.13 11.04
CA ASN A 730 -32.95 -49.30 11.65
C ASN A 730 -31.44 -49.11 11.97
N SER A 731 -31.13 -49.62 13.11
CA SER A 731 -29.93 -49.91 13.85
C SER A 731 -28.83 -50.68 13.09
N GLY A 732 -27.56 -50.39 13.43
CA GLY A 732 -26.65 -51.52 13.66
C GLY A 732 -25.21 -51.35 13.15
N GLN A 733 -24.32 -51.27 14.12
CA GLN A 733 -22.97 -51.85 14.19
C GLN A 733 -21.77 -51.13 13.51
N THR A 734 -21.01 -50.56 14.38
CA THR A 734 -19.53 -50.64 14.62
C THR A 734 -18.64 -51.31 13.59
N SER A 735 -17.64 -50.59 13.10
CA SER A 735 -16.27 -51.09 12.99
C SER A 735 -15.26 -49.94 13.01
N ASP A 736 -14.37 -50.00 14.00
CA ASP A 736 -13.13 -49.24 14.11
C ASP A 736 -12.29 -49.32 12.84
N SER A 737 -11.74 -48.17 12.39
CA SER A 737 -10.41 -48.08 11.84
C SER A 737 -9.89 -46.66 12.00
N SER A 738 -9.03 -46.52 12.95
CA SER A 738 -8.10 -45.40 13.11
C SER A 738 -7.24 -45.20 11.86
N ALA A 739 -7.28 -44.01 11.27
CA ALA A 739 -6.19 -43.50 10.43
C ALA A 739 -6.01 -42.06 10.82
N ASP A 740 -4.90 -41.76 11.43
CA ASP A 740 -4.39 -40.41 11.68
C ASP A 740 -4.28 -39.65 10.35
N PRO A 741 -4.69 -38.39 10.31
CA PRO A 741 -4.28 -37.51 9.23
C PRO A 741 -2.84 -37.08 9.48
N ALA A 742 -2.01 -37.25 8.47
CA ALA A 742 -0.62 -36.83 8.47
C ALA A 742 -0.52 -35.32 8.70
N ASP A 743 0.25 -34.99 9.72
CA ASP A 743 0.79 -33.69 10.04
C ASP A 743 1.71 -33.27 8.87
N THR A 744 1.31 -32.32 8.06
CA THR A 744 2.17 -31.56 7.15
C THR A 744 2.45 -30.21 7.79
N GLY A 745 3.21 -30.24 8.87
CA GLY A 745 3.82 -29.04 9.43
C GLY A 745 4.91 -28.54 8.49
N ASP A 746 4.69 -27.37 7.93
CA ASP A 746 5.70 -26.64 7.19
C ASP A 746 6.72 -26.04 8.16
N ASP A 747 7.86 -26.72 8.31
CA ASP A 747 9.00 -26.33 9.16
C ASP A 747 9.93 -25.28 8.51
N SER A 748 9.48 -24.55 7.47
CA SER A 748 10.34 -23.62 6.72
C SER A 748 10.60 -22.27 7.41
N TYR A 749 9.91 -21.95 8.51
CA TYR A 749 10.06 -20.65 9.20
C TYR A 749 11.15 -20.59 10.32
N ARG A 750 11.89 -21.66 10.56
CA ARG A 750 12.86 -21.68 11.68
C ARG A 750 14.33 -21.39 11.30
N SER A 751 14.65 -20.95 10.09
CA SER A 751 16.07 -20.85 9.66
C SER A 751 16.57 -19.44 9.33
N TYR A 752 15.83 -18.34 9.53
CA TYR A 752 16.24 -16.99 9.11
C TYR A 752 16.36 -15.90 10.21
N PRO A 753 16.95 -16.12 11.39
CA PRO A 753 17.26 -15.00 12.29
C PRO A 753 18.65 -14.39 12.09
N ALA A 754 19.51 -14.94 11.20
CA ALA A 754 20.91 -14.53 11.18
C ALA A 754 21.34 -13.64 10.00
N LEU A 755 20.52 -13.47 8.98
CA LEU A 755 20.87 -12.66 7.79
C LEU A 755 20.23 -11.27 7.75
N LEU A 756 19.09 -11.06 8.42
CA LEU A 756 18.42 -9.74 8.49
C LEU A 756 19.09 -8.75 9.44
N ALA A 757 19.87 -9.22 10.42
CA ALA A 757 20.65 -8.32 11.28
C ALA A 757 21.82 -7.61 10.57
N ALA A 758 22.23 -8.07 9.39
CA ALA A 758 23.32 -7.48 8.63
C ALA A 758 22.86 -6.35 7.68
N SER A 759 21.62 -6.39 7.19
CA SER A 759 21.10 -5.37 6.25
C SER A 759 20.60 -4.11 6.95
N ALA A 760 19.98 -4.24 8.14
CA ALA A 760 19.58 -3.07 8.94
C ALA A 760 20.78 -2.28 9.45
N GLY A 761 21.93 -2.93 9.71
CA GLY A 761 23.16 -2.27 10.14
C GLY A 761 23.83 -1.41 9.06
N VAL A 762 23.63 -1.71 7.79
CA VAL A 762 24.26 -0.98 6.68
C VAL A 762 23.47 0.27 6.31
N MET A 763 22.13 0.25 6.35
CA MET A 763 21.32 1.45 6.13
C MET A 763 21.49 2.48 7.24
N SER A 764 21.50 2.07 8.50
CA SER A 764 21.79 2.98 9.61
C SER A 764 23.19 3.62 9.54
N LEU A 765 24.17 2.93 8.93
CA LEU A 765 25.51 3.48 8.75
C LEU A 765 25.60 4.51 7.62
N LEU A 766 24.81 4.36 6.56
CA LEU A 766 24.81 5.31 5.43
C LEU A 766 24.06 6.61 5.79
N VAL A 767 22.96 6.54 6.51
CA VAL A 767 22.25 7.73 7.02
C VAL A 767 23.12 8.46 8.04
N TYR A 768 23.81 7.74 8.93
CA TYR A 768 24.73 8.32 9.91
C TYR A 768 25.95 9.00 9.25
N MET A 769 26.47 8.47 8.15
CA MET A 769 27.59 9.10 7.41
C MET A 769 27.13 10.33 6.60
N GLY A 770 25.91 10.35 6.06
CA GLY A 770 25.34 11.49 5.35
C GLY A 770 25.15 12.72 6.28
N CYS A 771 24.60 12.52 7.45
CA CYS A 771 24.44 13.58 8.45
C CYS A 771 25.77 14.11 8.99
N ARG A 772 26.82 13.28 9.07
CA ARG A 772 28.14 13.71 9.54
C ARG A 772 28.91 14.54 8.52
N GLN A 773 28.68 14.37 7.23
CA GLN A 773 29.31 15.20 6.19
C GLN A 773 28.70 16.62 6.10
N ARG A 774 27.39 16.79 6.37
CA ARG A 774 26.76 18.12 6.40
C ARG A 774 27.20 19.00 7.58
N ARG A 775 27.70 18.45 8.68
CA ARG A 775 28.20 19.21 9.85
C ARG A 775 29.68 19.64 9.79
N LYS A 776 30.44 19.34 8.73
CA LYS A 776 31.86 19.62 8.65
C LYS A 776 32.28 20.71 7.64
N ASN A 777 31.36 21.51 7.11
CA ASN A 777 31.76 22.58 6.21
C ASN A 777 31.07 23.93 6.49
N PRO A 778 31.47 24.66 7.53
CA PRO A 778 31.37 26.10 7.54
C PRO A 778 32.79 26.62 7.31
N ASP A 779 33.07 27.17 6.13
CA ASP A 779 34.08 28.16 5.79
C ASP A 779 34.73 27.86 4.44
N SER A 780 34.19 28.47 3.41
CA SER A 780 34.96 28.97 2.28
C SER A 780 34.18 30.07 1.55
N ARG A 781 34.28 31.29 2.08
CA ARG A 781 34.12 32.51 1.31
C ARG A 781 35.48 33.24 1.33
N SER A 782 36.13 33.24 0.22
CA SER A 782 36.97 34.33 -0.29
C SER A 782 37.08 34.21 -1.80
#